data_717f40c63b720e91af1127dee0c1323c
#
_entry.id   717f40c63b720e91af1127dee0c1323c
#
_cell.length_a   1.000
_cell.length_b   1.000
_cell.length_c   1.000
_cell.angle_alpha   90.00
_cell.angle_beta   90.00
_cell.angle_gamma   90.00
#
_symmetry.space_group_name_H-M   'P 1'
#
loop_
_entity.id
_entity.type
_entity.pdbx_description
1 polymer ?
#
loop_
_entity_poly.entity_id
_entity_poly.type
_entity_poly.pdbx_seq_one_letter_code
_entity_poly.pdbx_strand_id
1 'polypeptide(L)'
;FLFLGDLRAGVIVASAIPLSMLIAFSGMMQAGLSGNLMSLGAIDFGLLVDGSVVMVDNILRRLAKKGVMSQEARLSEIQAAGREVLRPMTLAVSIIILVYVPILALTGIEGKMFRPMALTVILALAGSLLLAVTVTPLLAFWFVRAKAGHEHTPVIGMLRRAYEPCLRWAIVRPAWVVTPAVGLFVVSLGITGWLGIEFVPRLDEGDMAIQVWRLPSVSLSESVRNALDVERVLRQFPEAVQVVTRTGSPEVATDVMGVEMSDVFVILKPQHEWTTAGTREDLIAKMKPTILDAVPGVGLGFTQPIEMRFNELIAGTRSDLAVKIFGPDLDVLRKQAEAVARQLESVRGAADVKVEQVAGLPLLRVIVDREQIARYGLTADDVLTLVQTTRVGRVVGTVVQGPRRFDLVVRLADSALADPAALGNLLIPTAHGELVPLSRVAAIRVDTGPAQISREHVQRRIVVENNIRGRDLGSFVAEAQRTVAREVSLPIGYELTWGGQFQHLQEATSRLAVVVPITLLLILGVLSVIFGAMRPALLIFLNVPLALSGGIVALWLRGLPLSISAVIGFIALFGIAVLNGVVLVSHIRLLETEGIPTDQAVAQGAMDRLRPVLMTALVASLGFLPMALATTMGAEVQRPLATVVIGGLVTSTVLTLLVIPALYSRIIGNLQHPLKP
;
A
#
# COMPACT_ATOMS: atom_id res chain seq x y z
N PHE A 1 -12.84 25.18 -19.87
CA PHE A 1 -13.77 26.04 -20.63
C PHE A 1 -14.37 27.13 -19.73
N LEU A 2 -14.93 26.76 -18.59
CA LEU A 2 -15.64 27.66 -17.66
C LEU A 2 -14.76 28.82 -17.16
N PHE A 3 -13.48 28.57 -16.92
CA PHE A 3 -12.51 29.55 -16.48
C PHE A 3 -11.81 30.29 -17.62
N LEU A 4 -11.46 29.58 -18.71
CA LEU A 4 -10.80 30.20 -19.86
C LEU A 4 -11.76 31.03 -20.74
N GLY A 5 -13.05 30.72 -20.69
CA GLY A 5 -14.07 31.42 -21.46
C GLY A 5 -14.03 31.19 -22.98
N ASP A 6 -13.12 30.33 -23.45
CA ASP A 6 -12.94 29.96 -24.85
C ASP A 6 -12.84 28.44 -25.02
N LEU A 7 -13.75 27.84 -25.76
CA LEU A 7 -13.79 26.39 -26.00
C LEU A 7 -12.52 25.89 -26.70
N ARG A 8 -11.97 26.68 -27.62
CA ARG A 8 -10.75 26.30 -28.35
C ARG A 8 -9.54 26.24 -27.44
N ALA A 9 -9.43 27.24 -26.55
CA ALA A 9 -8.40 27.27 -25.55
C ALA A 9 -8.53 26.06 -24.59
N GLY A 10 -9.76 25.72 -24.18
CA GLY A 10 -10.04 24.53 -23.37
C GLY A 10 -9.63 23.22 -24.06
N VAL A 11 -9.92 23.07 -25.36
CA VAL A 11 -9.52 21.88 -26.15
C VAL A 11 -7.99 21.77 -26.28
N ILE A 12 -7.29 22.91 -26.49
CA ILE A 12 -5.82 22.93 -26.56
C ILE A 12 -5.22 22.41 -25.24
N VAL A 13 -5.71 22.94 -24.13
CA VAL A 13 -5.26 22.49 -22.80
C VAL A 13 -5.59 21.01 -22.58
N ALA A 14 -6.81 20.58 -22.91
CA ALA A 14 -7.22 19.19 -22.76
C ALA A 14 -6.39 18.22 -23.63
N SER A 15 -5.93 18.64 -24.82
CA SER A 15 -5.09 17.81 -25.69
C SER A 15 -3.71 17.49 -25.07
N ALA A 16 -3.24 18.30 -24.13
CA ALA A 16 -1.99 18.03 -23.41
C ALA A 16 -2.07 16.75 -22.56
N ILE A 17 -3.26 16.36 -22.06
CA ILE A 17 -3.45 15.14 -21.25
C ILE A 17 -3.07 13.89 -22.05
N PRO A 18 -3.77 13.53 -23.14
CA PRO A 18 -3.46 12.29 -23.86
C PRO A 18 -2.05 12.30 -24.45
N LEU A 19 -1.53 13.44 -24.87
CA LEU A 19 -0.18 13.53 -25.42
C LEU A 19 0.89 13.31 -24.35
N SER A 20 0.76 13.89 -23.16
CA SER A 20 1.69 13.65 -22.06
C SER A 20 1.61 12.21 -21.53
N MET A 21 0.41 11.61 -21.53
CA MET A 21 0.26 10.19 -21.18
C MET A 21 0.96 9.28 -22.21
N LEU A 22 0.85 9.56 -23.50
CA LEU A 22 1.54 8.80 -24.54
C LEU A 22 3.07 8.89 -24.39
N ILE A 23 3.59 10.06 -24.03
CA ILE A 23 5.04 10.22 -23.71
C ILE A 23 5.40 9.39 -22.49
N ALA A 24 4.58 9.45 -21.41
CA ALA A 24 4.81 8.66 -20.21
C ALA A 24 4.79 7.16 -20.48
N PHE A 25 3.81 6.66 -21.24
CA PHE A 25 3.70 5.25 -21.61
C PHE A 25 4.87 4.78 -22.48
N SER A 26 5.31 5.61 -23.42
CA SER A 26 6.50 5.31 -24.23
C SER A 26 7.75 5.22 -23.36
N GLY A 27 7.90 6.11 -22.39
CA GLY A 27 9.00 6.07 -21.43
C GLY A 27 8.93 4.86 -20.49
N MET A 28 7.72 4.48 -20.04
CA MET A 28 7.50 3.26 -19.24
C MET A 28 7.91 2.01 -20.01
N MET A 29 7.52 1.90 -21.29
CA MET A 29 7.91 0.78 -22.15
C MET A 29 9.44 0.67 -22.28
N GLN A 30 10.13 1.79 -22.50
CA GLN A 30 11.58 1.83 -22.59
C GLN A 30 12.26 1.47 -21.26
N ALA A 31 11.66 1.84 -20.15
CA ALA A 31 12.13 1.51 -18.79
C ALA A 31 11.75 0.09 -18.34
N GLY A 32 11.05 -0.70 -19.15
CA GLY A 32 10.61 -2.06 -18.81
C GLY A 32 9.59 -2.10 -17.67
N LEU A 33 8.83 -1.02 -17.46
CA LEU A 33 7.81 -0.93 -16.42
C LEU A 33 6.47 -1.49 -16.91
N SER A 34 5.82 -2.31 -16.07
CA SER A 34 4.45 -2.76 -16.33
C SER A 34 3.44 -1.66 -16.00
N GLY A 35 2.40 -1.52 -16.86
CA GLY A 35 1.25 -0.68 -16.57
C GLY A 35 0.34 -1.38 -15.55
N ASN A 36 0.45 -1.02 -14.29
CA ASN A 36 -0.42 -1.51 -13.23
C ASN A 36 -1.33 -0.38 -12.70
N LEU A 37 -2.33 -0.75 -11.92
CA LEU A 37 -3.32 0.18 -11.38
C LEU A 37 -2.66 1.31 -10.57
N MET A 38 -1.57 1.03 -9.86
CA MET A 38 -0.82 2.01 -9.06
C MET A 38 -0.10 3.03 -9.95
N SER A 39 0.59 2.57 -11.00
CA SER A 39 1.36 3.45 -11.89
C SER A 39 0.45 4.32 -12.78
N LEU A 40 -0.67 3.75 -13.27
CA LEU A 40 -1.62 4.47 -14.12
C LEU A 40 -2.57 5.36 -13.32
N GLY A 41 -3.05 4.86 -12.17
CA GLY A 41 -3.98 5.58 -11.31
C GLY A 41 -3.37 6.78 -10.59
N ALA A 42 -2.06 6.82 -10.42
CA ALA A 42 -1.37 7.96 -9.81
C ALA A 42 -1.12 9.13 -10.77
N ILE A 43 -1.42 8.96 -12.07
CA ILE A 43 -1.33 10.04 -13.04
C ILE A 43 -2.51 10.99 -12.80
N ASP A 44 -2.23 12.12 -12.19
CA ASP A 44 -3.20 13.18 -12.03
C ASP A 44 -3.28 14.04 -13.30
N PHE A 45 -4.43 14.00 -13.94
CA PHE A 45 -4.71 14.80 -15.13
C PHE A 45 -4.62 16.30 -14.83
N GLY A 46 -4.91 16.73 -13.61
CA GLY A 46 -4.80 18.12 -13.17
C GLY A 46 -3.38 18.63 -13.21
N LEU A 47 -2.44 17.87 -12.68
CA LEU A 47 -1.01 18.22 -12.69
C LEU A 47 -0.44 18.28 -14.12
N LEU A 48 -0.92 17.42 -15.02
CA LEU A 48 -0.45 17.37 -16.40
C LEU A 48 -0.87 18.58 -17.21
N VAL A 49 -2.01 19.18 -16.92
CA VAL A 49 -2.48 20.33 -17.69
C VAL A 49 -2.01 21.67 -17.15
N ASP A 50 -1.48 21.70 -15.95
CA ASP A 50 -1.16 22.94 -15.25
C ASP A 50 -0.24 23.87 -16.07
N GLY A 51 0.85 23.33 -16.62
CA GLY A 51 1.75 24.10 -17.51
C GLY A 51 1.04 24.65 -18.75
N SER A 52 0.22 23.84 -19.39
CA SER A 52 -0.54 24.26 -20.59
C SER A 52 -1.63 25.29 -20.27
N VAL A 53 -2.26 25.16 -19.09
CA VAL A 53 -3.25 26.13 -18.57
C VAL A 53 -2.62 27.49 -18.38
N VAL A 54 -1.49 27.58 -17.66
CA VAL A 54 -0.78 28.81 -17.39
C VAL A 54 -0.30 29.47 -18.70
N MET A 55 0.21 28.66 -19.63
CA MET A 55 0.65 29.12 -20.94
C MET A 55 -0.51 29.75 -21.74
N VAL A 56 -1.62 29.01 -21.88
CA VAL A 56 -2.79 29.47 -22.65
C VAL A 56 -3.47 30.66 -22.00
N ASP A 57 -3.57 30.67 -20.66
CA ASP A 57 -4.14 31.82 -19.93
C ASP A 57 -3.33 33.11 -20.17
N ASN A 58 -2.00 33.03 -20.12
CA ASN A 58 -1.14 34.19 -20.38
C ASN A 58 -1.22 34.66 -21.85
N ILE A 59 -1.28 33.72 -22.80
CA ILE A 59 -1.49 34.05 -24.22
C ILE A 59 -2.82 34.76 -24.42
N LEU A 60 -3.92 34.20 -23.87
CA LEU A 60 -5.25 34.81 -23.96
C LEU A 60 -5.28 36.23 -23.39
N ARG A 61 -4.70 36.44 -22.20
CA ARG A 61 -4.65 37.73 -21.54
C ARG A 61 -3.90 38.79 -22.35
N ARG A 62 -2.76 38.44 -22.96
CA ARG A 62 -1.98 39.34 -23.80
C ARG A 62 -2.69 39.68 -25.12
N LEU A 63 -3.27 38.67 -25.78
CA LEU A 63 -4.01 38.86 -27.02
C LEU A 63 -5.28 39.70 -26.80
N ALA A 64 -5.98 39.52 -25.66
CA ALA A 64 -7.17 40.31 -25.31
C ALA A 64 -6.86 41.80 -25.09
N LYS A 65 -5.69 42.14 -24.51
CA LYS A 65 -5.25 43.52 -24.28
C LYS A 65 -4.96 44.31 -25.56
N LYS A 66 -4.45 43.64 -26.60
CA LYS A 66 -4.00 44.29 -27.83
C LYS A 66 -5.01 44.20 -28.99
N GLY A 67 -6.02 43.37 -28.93
CA GLY A 67 -7.08 43.25 -29.91
C GLY A 67 -6.65 42.63 -31.25
N VAL A 68 -7.23 43.07 -32.38
CA VAL A 68 -6.94 42.51 -33.69
C VAL A 68 -5.56 42.93 -34.18
N MET A 69 -4.71 41.94 -34.53
CA MET A 69 -3.32 42.13 -34.94
C MET A 69 -2.99 41.41 -36.25
N SER A 70 -1.91 41.84 -36.91
CA SER A 70 -1.32 41.07 -38.03
C SER A 70 -0.77 39.72 -37.52
N GLN A 71 -0.59 38.77 -38.44
CA GLN A 71 -0.03 37.43 -38.06
C GLN A 71 1.35 37.53 -37.42
N GLU A 72 2.20 38.41 -37.90
CA GLU A 72 3.55 38.64 -37.35
C GLU A 72 3.49 39.23 -35.94
N ALA A 73 2.65 40.23 -35.70
CA ALA A 73 2.44 40.82 -34.39
C ALA A 73 1.84 39.80 -33.40
N ARG A 74 0.96 38.94 -33.88
CA ARG A 74 0.41 37.83 -33.07
C ARG A 74 1.45 36.82 -32.68
N LEU A 75 2.35 36.41 -33.60
CA LEU A 75 3.44 35.50 -33.29
C LEU A 75 4.39 36.09 -32.24
N SER A 76 4.75 37.38 -32.43
CA SER A 76 5.63 38.06 -31.45
C SER A 76 5.01 38.12 -30.03
N GLU A 77 3.68 38.36 -29.93
CA GLU A 77 3.00 38.40 -28.64
C GLU A 77 2.89 37.01 -27.98
N ILE A 78 2.65 35.96 -28.77
CA ILE A 78 2.64 34.59 -28.25
C ILE A 78 4.03 34.17 -27.76
N GLN A 79 5.07 34.54 -28.50
CA GLN A 79 6.47 34.31 -28.06
C GLN A 79 6.80 35.08 -26.78
N ALA A 80 6.35 36.34 -26.68
CA ALA A 80 6.56 37.14 -25.49
C ALA A 80 5.78 36.55 -24.28
N ALA A 81 4.53 36.11 -24.50
CA ALA A 81 3.74 35.43 -23.48
C ALA A 81 4.43 34.13 -23.00
N GLY A 82 4.98 33.36 -23.95
CA GLY A 82 5.73 32.14 -23.62
C GLY A 82 6.98 32.42 -22.80
N ARG A 83 7.78 33.40 -23.19
CA ARG A 83 9.02 33.77 -22.45
C ARG A 83 8.73 34.23 -21.03
N GLU A 84 7.61 34.92 -20.79
CA GLU A 84 7.23 35.40 -19.46
C GLU A 84 6.94 34.25 -18.48
N VAL A 85 6.24 33.20 -18.93
CA VAL A 85 5.81 32.09 -18.07
C VAL A 85 6.77 30.89 -18.08
N LEU A 86 7.68 30.81 -19.06
CA LEU A 86 8.61 29.68 -19.24
C LEU A 86 9.41 29.41 -17.98
N ARG A 87 10.09 30.42 -17.46
CA ARG A 87 11.00 30.27 -16.30
C ARG A 87 10.23 29.86 -15.02
N PRO A 88 9.16 30.57 -14.58
CA PRO A 88 8.38 30.15 -13.43
C PRO A 88 7.79 28.75 -13.58
N MET A 89 7.26 28.41 -14.74
CA MET A 89 6.62 27.12 -15.03
C MET A 89 7.64 25.96 -14.99
N THR A 90 8.81 26.13 -15.64
CA THR A 90 9.87 25.12 -15.62
C THR A 90 10.36 24.86 -14.21
N LEU A 91 10.60 25.91 -13.43
CA LEU A 91 11.03 25.79 -12.04
C LEU A 91 9.98 25.07 -11.19
N ALA A 92 8.73 25.40 -11.39
CA ALA A 92 7.61 24.84 -10.65
C ALA A 92 7.45 23.32 -10.92
N VAL A 93 7.45 22.91 -12.20
CA VAL A 93 7.37 21.49 -12.59
C VAL A 93 8.62 20.73 -12.12
N SER A 94 9.81 21.36 -12.21
CA SER A 94 11.05 20.75 -11.72
C SER A 94 11.00 20.47 -10.21
N ILE A 95 10.39 21.34 -9.41
CA ILE A 95 10.21 21.11 -7.97
C ILE A 95 9.30 19.90 -7.74
N ILE A 96 8.20 19.77 -8.50
CA ILE A 96 7.31 18.61 -8.37
C ILE A 96 8.07 17.35 -8.73
N ILE A 97 8.78 17.31 -9.86
CA ILE A 97 9.62 16.16 -10.26
C ILE A 97 10.62 15.81 -9.16
N LEU A 98 11.29 16.79 -8.59
CA LEU A 98 12.28 16.60 -7.55
C LEU A 98 11.71 15.99 -6.27
N VAL A 99 10.46 16.31 -5.93
CA VAL A 99 9.73 15.72 -4.78
C VAL A 99 9.51 14.21 -4.96
N TYR A 100 9.35 13.73 -6.21
CA TYR A 100 9.21 12.30 -6.50
C TYR A 100 10.54 11.53 -6.52
N VAL A 101 11.69 12.21 -6.67
CA VAL A 101 13.01 11.54 -6.74
C VAL A 101 13.32 10.70 -5.48
N PRO A 102 13.09 11.18 -4.24
CA PRO A 102 13.33 10.37 -3.05
C PRO A 102 12.49 9.09 -2.98
N ILE A 103 11.30 9.06 -3.61
CA ILE A 103 10.46 7.86 -3.70
C ILE A 103 11.15 6.78 -4.56
N LEU A 104 11.96 7.16 -5.54
CA LEU A 104 12.74 6.21 -6.34
C LEU A 104 13.82 5.49 -5.52
N ALA A 105 14.24 6.05 -4.40
CA ALA A 105 15.22 5.44 -3.49
C ALA A 105 14.58 4.41 -2.53
N LEU A 106 13.26 4.33 -2.45
CA LEU A 106 12.57 3.31 -1.65
C LEU A 106 12.95 1.91 -2.12
N THR A 107 13.18 1.01 -1.19
CA THR A 107 13.50 -0.41 -1.41
C THR A 107 12.42 -1.28 -0.78
N GLY A 108 12.54 -2.61 -0.89
CA GLY A 108 11.54 -3.52 -0.32
C GLY A 108 10.21 -3.49 -1.08
N ILE A 109 9.11 -3.73 -0.38
CA ILE A 109 7.76 -3.81 -0.94
C ILE A 109 7.30 -2.43 -1.39
N GLU A 110 7.51 -1.40 -0.56
CA GLU A 110 7.16 -0.02 -0.85
C GLU A 110 7.85 0.45 -2.14
N GLY A 111 9.13 0.08 -2.30
CA GLY A 111 9.87 0.38 -3.52
C GLY A 111 9.26 -0.28 -4.74
N LYS A 112 8.89 -1.56 -4.66
CA LYS A 112 8.24 -2.29 -5.77
C LYS A 112 6.88 -1.68 -6.14
N MET A 113 6.13 -1.20 -5.17
CA MET A 113 4.81 -0.58 -5.39
C MET A 113 4.93 0.86 -5.93
N PHE A 114 5.76 1.70 -5.31
CA PHE A 114 5.72 3.15 -5.54
C PHE A 114 6.81 3.68 -6.50
N ARG A 115 7.92 2.96 -6.75
CA ARG A 115 8.92 3.37 -7.75
C ARG A 115 8.35 3.44 -9.17
N PRO A 116 7.58 2.44 -9.66
CA PRO A 116 6.94 2.55 -10.98
C PRO A 116 6.00 3.75 -11.06
N MET A 117 5.22 3.99 -10.00
CA MET A 117 4.33 5.14 -9.89
C MET A 117 5.10 6.47 -9.99
N ALA A 118 6.14 6.64 -9.17
CA ALA A 118 6.96 7.86 -9.16
C ALA A 118 7.60 8.12 -10.52
N LEU A 119 8.15 7.10 -11.16
CA LEU A 119 8.78 7.24 -12.49
C LEU A 119 7.74 7.60 -13.56
N THR A 120 6.55 7.01 -13.51
CA THR A 120 5.45 7.35 -14.44
C THR A 120 5.03 8.81 -14.30
N VAL A 121 4.89 9.30 -13.06
CA VAL A 121 4.55 10.71 -12.80
C VAL A 121 5.67 11.64 -13.27
N ILE A 122 6.93 11.31 -13.00
CA ILE A 122 8.08 12.10 -13.49
C ILE A 122 8.08 12.19 -15.02
N LEU A 123 7.89 11.07 -15.72
CA LEU A 123 7.83 11.03 -17.18
C LEU A 123 6.65 11.83 -17.73
N ALA A 124 5.48 11.70 -17.11
CA ALA A 124 4.27 12.42 -17.49
C ALA A 124 4.43 13.94 -17.31
N LEU A 125 5.01 14.38 -16.19
CA LEU A 125 5.28 15.80 -15.91
C LEU A 125 6.35 16.36 -16.86
N ALA A 126 7.42 15.63 -17.13
CA ALA A 126 8.44 16.04 -18.10
C ALA A 126 7.85 16.15 -19.52
N GLY A 127 6.99 15.19 -19.91
CA GLY A 127 6.26 15.23 -21.16
C GLY A 127 5.29 16.42 -21.23
N SER A 128 4.54 16.66 -20.18
CA SER A 128 3.63 17.81 -20.07
C SER A 128 4.36 19.15 -20.19
N LEU A 129 5.49 19.31 -19.51
CA LEU A 129 6.33 20.50 -19.60
C LEU A 129 6.84 20.70 -21.04
N LEU A 130 7.31 19.66 -21.70
CA LEU A 130 7.74 19.72 -23.09
C LEU A 130 6.61 20.19 -24.02
N LEU A 131 5.40 19.62 -23.84
CA LEU A 131 4.22 19.99 -24.63
C LEU A 131 3.77 21.41 -24.36
N ALA A 132 3.80 21.85 -23.11
CA ALA A 132 3.42 23.20 -22.72
C ALA A 132 4.32 24.28 -23.33
N VAL A 133 5.60 23.96 -23.54
CA VAL A 133 6.58 24.88 -24.14
C VAL A 133 6.57 24.84 -25.67
N THR A 134 6.24 23.71 -26.30
CA THR A 134 6.36 23.50 -27.75
C THR A 134 4.98 23.48 -28.43
N VAL A 135 4.18 22.50 -28.12
CA VAL A 135 2.91 22.23 -28.83
C VAL A 135 1.82 23.23 -28.44
N THR A 136 1.70 23.55 -27.16
CA THR A 136 0.62 24.46 -26.65
C THR A 136 0.68 25.85 -27.29
N PRO A 137 1.82 26.58 -27.35
CA PRO A 137 1.86 27.87 -28.01
C PRO A 137 1.65 27.79 -29.53
N LEU A 138 2.06 26.69 -30.17
CA LEU A 138 1.81 26.47 -31.61
C LEU A 138 0.31 26.28 -31.90
N LEU A 139 -0.37 25.44 -31.11
CA LEU A 139 -1.81 25.25 -31.22
C LEU A 139 -2.58 26.55 -30.91
N ALA A 140 -2.11 27.31 -29.91
CA ALA A 140 -2.68 28.61 -29.56
C ALA A 140 -2.55 29.60 -30.74
N PHE A 141 -1.40 29.59 -31.43
CA PHE A 141 -1.22 30.43 -32.65
C PHE A 141 -2.22 30.07 -33.76
N TRP A 142 -2.50 28.79 -33.97
CA TRP A 142 -3.41 28.40 -35.05
C TRP A 142 -4.89 28.54 -34.71
N PHE A 143 -5.30 28.21 -33.48
CA PHE A 143 -6.72 28.02 -33.15
C PHE A 143 -7.31 29.13 -32.26
N VAL A 144 -6.51 29.81 -31.42
CA VAL A 144 -7.04 30.87 -30.56
C VAL A 144 -7.27 32.15 -31.34
N ARG A 145 -8.46 32.72 -31.25
CA ARG A 145 -8.81 34.01 -31.89
C ARG A 145 -8.84 35.13 -30.87
N ALA A 146 -8.17 36.22 -31.14
CA ALA A 146 -8.23 37.42 -30.31
C ALA A 146 -9.68 37.99 -30.34
N LYS A 147 -10.36 37.95 -29.19
CA LYS A 147 -11.61 38.69 -28.98
C LYS A 147 -11.33 39.81 -27.99
N ALA A 148 -11.48 41.05 -28.44
CA ALA A 148 -11.36 42.19 -27.53
C ALA A 148 -12.48 42.12 -26.47
N GLY A 149 -12.14 42.37 -25.19
CA GLY A 149 -13.13 42.46 -24.12
C GLY A 149 -13.40 41.18 -23.31
N HIS A 150 -12.72 40.05 -23.57
CA HIS A 150 -12.91 38.79 -22.82
C HIS A 150 -12.02 38.62 -21.58
N GLU A 151 -11.68 39.73 -20.91
CA GLU A 151 -10.83 39.64 -19.70
C GLU A 151 -11.53 38.97 -18.50
N HIS A 152 -12.86 38.94 -18.46
CA HIS A 152 -13.59 38.40 -17.31
C HIS A 152 -14.76 37.53 -17.69
N THR A 153 -14.66 36.23 -17.45
CA THR A 153 -15.86 35.39 -17.40
C THR A 153 -16.68 35.79 -16.17
N PRO A 154 -18.04 35.67 -16.23
CA PRO A 154 -18.90 36.08 -15.09
C PRO A 154 -18.55 35.38 -13.80
N VAL A 155 -18.08 34.13 -13.86
CA VAL A 155 -17.63 33.33 -12.69
C VAL A 155 -16.41 33.98 -12.04
N ILE A 156 -15.41 34.38 -12.82
CA ILE A 156 -14.21 35.03 -12.29
C ILE A 156 -14.50 36.41 -11.74
N GLY A 157 -15.40 37.15 -12.40
CA GLY A 157 -15.85 38.43 -11.87
C GLY A 157 -16.52 38.33 -10.51
N MET A 158 -17.36 37.30 -10.30
CA MET A 158 -17.96 37.01 -8.98
C MET A 158 -16.93 36.62 -7.94
N LEU A 159 -16.01 35.69 -8.27
CA LEU A 159 -14.94 35.24 -7.37
C LEU A 159 -14.00 36.39 -6.98
N ARG A 160 -13.66 37.25 -7.93
CA ARG A 160 -12.81 38.42 -7.70
C ARG A 160 -13.47 39.42 -6.75
N ARG A 161 -14.77 39.68 -6.91
CA ARG A 161 -15.55 40.55 -6.01
C ARG A 161 -15.62 40.01 -4.58
N ALA A 162 -15.72 38.69 -4.43
CA ALA A 162 -15.73 38.05 -3.13
C ALA A 162 -14.32 37.99 -2.48
N TYR A 163 -13.28 37.75 -3.27
CA TYR A 163 -11.91 37.62 -2.78
C TYR A 163 -11.27 38.94 -2.41
N GLU A 164 -11.50 40.03 -3.17
CA GLU A 164 -10.86 41.32 -2.97
C GLU A 164 -11.02 41.88 -1.53
N PRO A 165 -12.24 41.93 -0.94
CA PRO A 165 -12.41 42.39 0.45
C PRO A 165 -11.72 41.48 1.45
N CYS A 166 -11.73 40.14 1.25
CA CYS A 166 -11.04 39.19 2.09
C CYS A 166 -9.53 39.38 2.04
N LEU A 167 -8.96 39.61 0.86
CA LEU A 167 -7.53 39.87 0.68
C LEU A 167 -7.10 41.16 1.37
N ARG A 168 -7.83 42.26 1.14
CA ARG A 168 -7.54 43.53 1.80
C ARG A 168 -7.60 43.42 3.33
N TRP A 169 -8.60 42.73 3.85
CA TRP A 169 -8.72 42.46 5.28
C TRP A 169 -7.56 41.60 5.81
N ALA A 170 -7.14 40.56 5.06
CA ALA A 170 -6.04 39.70 5.43
C ALA A 170 -4.68 40.45 5.48
N ILE A 171 -4.42 41.35 4.52
CA ILE A 171 -3.19 42.15 4.49
C ILE A 171 -3.15 43.14 5.68
N VAL A 172 -4.29 43.76 6.02
CA VAL A 172 -4.36 44.73 7.12
C VAL A 172 -4.28 44.03 8.48
N ARG A 173 -4.88 42.86 8.64
CA ARG A 173 -4.97 42.10 9.90
C ARG A 173 -4.42 40.66 9.78
N PRO A 174 -3.11 40.51 9.51
CA PRO A 174 -2.54 39.17 9.25
C PRO A 174 -2.68 38.21 10.43
N ALA A 175 -2.67 38.65 11.68
CA ALA A 175 -2.86 37.82 12.84
C ALA A 175 -4.19 37.03 12.80
N TRP A 176 -5.26 37.64 12.28
CA TRP A 176 -6.58 36.99 12.16
C TRP A 176 -6.65 35.90 11.07
N VAL A 177 -5.67 35.83 10.18
CA VAL A 177 -5.56 34.80 9.16
C VAL A 177 -4.52 33.75 9.56
N VAL A 178 -3.39 34.19 10.09
CA VAL A 178 -2.29 33.30 10.47
C VAL A 178 -2.62 32.48 11.73
N THR A 179 -3.26 33.09 12.74
CA THR A 179 -3.60 32.36 13.98
C THR A 179 -4.55 31.19 13.74
N PRO A 180 -5.66 31.32 12.99
CA PRO A 180 -6.50 30.18 12.65
C PRO A 180 -5.77 29.13 11.79
N ALA A 181 -4.88 29.54 10.88
CA ALA A 181 -4.10 28.62 10.06
C ALA A 181 -3.13 27.78 10.91
N VAL A 182 -2.43 28.43 11.85
CA VAL A 182 -1.58 27.72 12.84
C VAL A 182 -2.42 26.86 13.76
N GLY A 183 -3.58 27.37 14.22
CA GLY A 183 -4.53 26.61 15.03
C GLY A 183 -5.01 25.34 14.32
N LEU A 184 -5.37 25.44 13.04
CA LEU A 184 -5.76 24.28 12.22
C LEU A 184 -4.61 23.27 12.13
N PHE A 185 -3.38 23.72 11.94
CA PHE A 185 -2.22 22.84 11.90
C PHE A 185 -1.98 22.12 13.23
N VAL A 186 -2.04 22.84 14.36
CA VAL A 186 -1.88 22.24 15.70
C VAL A 186 -3.00 21.23 15.99
N VAL A 187 -4.24 21.58 15.66
CA VAL A 187 -5.39 20.65 15.81
C VAL A 187 -5.21 19.42 14.93
N SER A 188 -4.74 19.60 13.68
CA SER A 188 -4.51 18.47 12.78
C SER A 188 -3.43 17.51 13.31
N LEU A 189 -2.36 18.04 13.93
CA LEU A 189 -1.36 17.21 14.63
C LEU A 189 -1.96 16.44 15.80
N GLY A 190 -2.90 17.00 16.54
CA GLY A 190 -3.64 16.29 17.58
C GLY A 190 -4.51 15.16 17.02
N ILE A 191 -5.15 15.40 15.87
CA ILE A 191 -5.97 14.40 15.16
C ILE A 191 -5.14 13.21 14.70
N THR A 192 -3.85 13.37 14.34
CA THR A 192 -3.00 12.25 13.92
C THR A 192 -2.89 11.15 14.98
N GLY A 193 -2.98 11.50 16.27
CA GLY A 193 -3.01 10.51 17.36
C GLY A 193 -4.26 9.63 17.39
N TRP A 194 -5.34 10.05 16.72
CA TRP A 194 -6.61 9.30 16.61
C TRP A 194 -6.76 8.59 15.26
N LEU A 195 -5.90 8.89 14.29
CA LEU A 195 -5.83 8.14 13.04
C LEU A 195 -5.14 6.80 13.33
N GLY A 196 -5.79 5.70 12.97
CA GLY A 196 -5.16 4.38 12.98
C GLY A 196 -3.95 4.36 12.02
N ILE A 197 -3.00 3.46 12.30
CA ILE A 197 -1.81 3.27 11.45
C ILE A 197 -1.86 1.88 10.82
N GLU A 198 -1.77 1.82 9.49
CA GLU A 198 -1.76 0.59 8.71
C GLU A 198 -0.59 0.57 7.73
N PHE A 199 -0.11 -0.64 7.38
CA PHE A 199 0.91 -0.82 6.37
C PHE A 199 0.36 -0.50 4.98
N VAL A 200 -0.58 -1.29 4.51
CA VAL A 200 -1.34 -1.10 3.27
C VAL A 200 -2.82 -1.23 3.61
N PRO A 201 -3.69 -0.38 3.08
CA PRO A 201 -5.13 -0.55 3.26
C PRO A 201 -5.56 -1.95 2.81
N ARG A 202 -6.47 -2.57 3.56
CA ARG A 202 -6.99 -3.89 3.20
C ARG A 202 -7.70 -3.82 1.86
N LEU A 203 -7.28 -4.69 0.95
CA LEU A 203 -7.94 -4.86 -0.35
C LEU A 203 -9.28 -5.58 -0.12
N ASP A 204 -10.31 -5.19 -0.83
CA ASP A 204 -11.54 -5.94 -0.93
C ASP A 204 -11.54 -6.73 -2.23
N GLU A 205 -11.28 -8.05 -2.12
CA GLU A 205 -11.16 -8.94 -3.27
C GLU A 205 -12.52 -9.50 -3.74
N GLY A 206 -13.58 -9.24 -2.99
CA GLY A 206 -14.90 -9.78 -3.26
C GLY A 206 -15.06 -11.25 -2.85
N ASP A 207 -13.98 -12.01 -2.76
CA ASP A 207 -13.94 -13.43 -2.42
C ASP A 207 -13.38 -13.68 -1.02
N MET A 208 -13.49 -14.92 -0.53
CA MET A 208 -13.02 -15.32 0.80
C MET A 208 -12.09 -16.52 0.70
N ALA A 209 -11.02 -16.52 1.51
CA ALA A 209 -10.16 -17.67 1.75
C ALA A 209 -10.25 -18.06 3.21
N ILE A 210 -10.56 -19.32 3.49
CA ILE A 210 -10.69 -19.83 4.85
C ILE A 210 -9.61 -20.90 5.04
N GLN A 211 -8.69 -20.63 5.96
CA GLN A 211 -7.75 -21.64 6.40
C GLN A 211 -8.42 -22.52 7.45
N VAL A 212 -8.44 -23.82 7.20
CA VAL A 212 -8.96 -24.83 8.12
C VAL A 212 -7.80 -25.66 8.62
N TRP A 213 -7.60 -25.74 9.92
CA TRP A 213 -6.58 -26.60 10.53
C TRP A 213 -7.18 -27.57 11.52
N ARG A 214 -6.54 -28.73 11.65
CA ARG A 214 -6.93 -29.84 12.50
C ARG A 214 -5.75 -30.26 13.35
N LEU A 215 -5.94 -31.25 14.22
CA LEU A 215 -4.83 -31.81 14.98
C LEU A 215 -3.83 -32.50 14.04
N PRO A 216 -2.51 -32.45 14.31
CA PRO A 216 -1.49 -33.09 13.50
C PRO A 216 -1.64 -34.62 13.37
N SER A 217 -2.41 -35.23 14.26
CA SER A 217 -2.70 -36.66 14.26
C SER A 217 -3.77 -37.09 13.24
N VAL A 218 -4.39 -36.14 12.54
CA VAL A 218 -5.44 -36.41 11.56
C VAL A 218 -4.87 -37.17 10.34
N SER A 219 -5.62 -38.13 9.79
CA SER A 219 -5.28 -38.76 8.52
C SER A 219 -5.70 -37.90 7.34
N LEU A 220 -5.08 -38.11 6.17
CA LEU A 220 -5.47 -37.39 4.95
C LEU A 220 -6.94 -37.66 4.60
N SER A 221 -7.41 -38.91 4.73
CA SER A 221 -8.81 -39.28 4.44
C SER A 221 -9.80 -38.57 5.34
N GLU A 222 -9.48 -38.39 6.61
CA GLU A 222 -10.30 -37.61 7.55
C GLU A 222 -10.26 -36.14 7.26
N SER A 223 -9.06 -35.58 6.93
CA SER A 223 -8.92 -34.19 6.52
C SER A 223 -9.75 -33.88 5.28
N VAL A 224 -9.75 -34.75 4.28
CA VAL A 224 -10.55 -34.60 3.07
C VAL A 224 -12.05 -34.69 3.39
N ARG A 225 -12.47 -35.61 4.27
CA ARG A 225 -13.86 -35.70 4.69
C ARG A 225 -14.35 -34.46 5.39
N ASN A 226 -13.59 -33.96 6.36
CA ASN A 226 -13.89 -32.71 7.05
C ASN A 226 -13.92 -31.53 6.07
N ALA A 227 -13.01 -31.48 5.09
CA ALA A 227 -12.99 -30.44 4.06
C ALA A 227 -14.29 -30.47 3.22
N LEU A 228 -14.76 -31.63 2.82
CA LEU A 228 -16.03 -31.79 2.10
C LEU A 228 -17.23 -31.39 2.95
N ASP A 229 -17.20 -31.66 4.25
CA ASP A 229 -18.25 -31.20 5.18
C ASP A 229 -18.27 -29.70 5.31
N VAL A 230 -17.10 -29.04 5.42
CA VAL A 230 -16.97 -27.57 5.39
C VAL A 230 -17.52 -26.99 4.09
N GLU A 231 -17.17 -27.59 2.92
CA GLU A 231 -17.73 -27.16 1.63
C GLU A 231 -19.26 -27.27 1.58
N ARG A 232 -19.81 -28.36 2.13
CA ARG A 232 -21.26 -28.58 2.16
C ARG A 232 -21.97 -27.52 2.98
N VAL A 233 -21.39 -27.12 4.11
CA VAL A 233 -21.91 -26.05 4.95
C VAL A 233 -21.82 -24.69 4.24
N LEU A 234 -20.69 -24.37 3.65
CA LEU A 234 -20.48 -23.11 2.94
C LEU A 234 -21.42 -22.92 1.75
N ARG A 235 -21.72 -24.01 1.03
CA ARG A 235 -22.68 -24.01 -0.11
C ARG A 235 -24.12 -23.73 0.31
N GLN A 236 -24.45 -23.79 1.58
CA GLN A 236 -25.80 -23.42 2.09
C GLN A 236 -25.99 -21.90 2.15
N PHE A 237 -24.90 -21.13 2.14
CA PHE A 237 -24.99 -19.68 2.11
C PHE A 237 -25.30 -19.20 0.69
N PRO A 238 -26.37 -18.41 0.50
CA PRO A 238 -26.79 -17.96 -0.84
C PRO A 238 -25.76 -17.04 -1.53
N GLU A 239 -24.83 -16.49 -0.77
CA GLU A 239 -23.70 -15.67 -1.25
C GLU A 239 -22.61 -16.51 -1.92
N ALA A 240 -22.44 -17.80 -1.54
CA ALA A 240 -21.39 -18.65 -2.09
C ALA A 240 -21.79 -19.19 -3.48
N VAL A 241 -21.05 -18.78 -4.50
CA VAL A 241 -21.23 -19.26 -5.88
C VAL A 241 -20.49 -20.58 -6.08
N GLN A 242 -19.25 -20.64 -5.62
CA GLN A 242 -18.38 -21.80 -5.74
C GLN A 242 -17.50 -21.92 -4.51
N VAL A 243 -17.25 -23.18 -4.10
CA VAL A 243 -16.30 -23.47 -3.02
C VAL A 243 -15.30 -24.49 -3.56
N VAL A 244 -14.00 -24.19 -3.38
CA VAL A 244 -12.89 -25.05 -3.82
C VAL A 244 -11.94 -25.23 -2.65
N THR A 245 -11.61 -26.47 -2.33
CA THR A 245 -10.72 -26.79 -1.20
C THR A 245 -9.44 -27.47 -1.69
N ARG A 246 -8.32 -27.03 -1.15
CA ARG A 246 -7.01 -27.66 -1.28
C ARG A 246 -6.59 -28.19 0.08
N THR A 247 -6.28 -29.47 0.20
CA THR A 247 -5.82 -30.12 1.44
C THR A 247 -4.42 -30.68 1.26
N GLY A 248 -3.51 -30.29 2.15
CA GLY A 248 -2.11 -30.71 2.08
C GLY A 248 -1.36 -30.16 0.87
N SER A 249 -0.18 -30.68 0.59
CA SER A 249 0.71 -30.29 -0.49
C SER A 249 0.89 -31.40 -1.51
N PRO A 250 1.11 -31.10 -2.80
CA PRO A 250 1.55 -32.07 -3.81
C PRO A 250 3.00 -32.50 -3.52
N GLU A 251 3.45 -33.56 -4.22
CA GLU A 251 4.81 -34.09 -4.11
C GLU A 251 5.89 -33.05 -4.40
N VAL A 252 5.66 -32.18 -5.41
CA VAL A 252 6.49 -31.00 -5.68
C VAL A 252 5.70 -29.76 -5.25
N ALA A 253 5.91 -29.35 -4.01
CA ALA A 253 5.14 -28.28 -3.41
C ALA A 253 5.79 -26.91 -3.63
N THR A 254 5.01 -25.94 -4.14
CA THR A 254 5.33 -24.51 -4.10
C THR A 254 4.93 -23.88 -2.77
N ASP A 255 4.06 -24.55 -2.01
CA ASP A 255 3.53 -24.17 -0.71
C ASP A 255 3.45 -25.43 0.14
N VAL A 256 4.28 -25.53 1.19
CA VAL A 256 4.39 -26.70 2.05
C VAL A 256 3.30 -26.65 3.11
N MET A 257 2.35 -27.58 3.01
CA MET A 257 1.19 -27.66 3.89
C MET A 257 1.02 -29.11 4.36
N GLY A 258 0.89 -29.32 5.66
CA GLY A 258 0.61 -30.66 6.21
C GLY A 258 -0.81 -31.12 5.86
N VAL A 259 -1.06 -32.42 6.02
CA VAL A 259 -2.37 -33.01 5.74
C VAL A 259 -3.48 -32.53 6.68
N GLU A 260 -3.10 -31.98 7.83
CA GLU A 260 -4.00 -31.37 8.80
C GLU A 260 -4.53 -29.99 8.37
N MET A 261 -3.97 -29.40 7.32
CA MET A 261 -4.32 -28.06 6.85
C MET A 261 -5.08 -28.12 5.51
N SER A 262 -6.08 -27.25 5.38
CA SER A 262 -6.80 -27.02 4.12
C SER A 262 -7.01 -25.53 3.89
N ASP A 263 -6.86 -25.10 2.64
CA ASP A 263 -7.26 -23.76 2.19
C ASP A 263 -8.58 -23.91 1.42
N VAL A 264 -9.61 -23.24 1.89
CA VAL A 264 -10.96 -23.23 1.29
C VAL A 264 -11.20 -21.89 0.64
N PHE A 265 -11.30 -21.86 -0.67
CA PHE A 265 -11.60 -20.65 -1.44
C PHE A 265 -13.10 -20.60 -1.71
N VAL A 266 -13.74 -19.52 -1.30
CA VAL A 266 -15.16 -19.27 -1.47
C VAL A 266 -15.33 -18.09 -2.42
N ILE A 267 -15.79 -18.41 -3.64
CA ILE A 267 -16.16 -17.39 -4.61
C ILE A 267 -17.54 -16.88 -4.24
N LEU A 268 -17.64 -15.59 -3.99
CA LEU A 268 -18.85 -14.94 -3.53
C LEU A 268 -19.55 -14.16 -4.65
N LYS A 269 -20.84 -13.97 -4.51
CA LYS A 269 -21.60 -13.02 -5.32
C LYS A 269 -21.14 -11.59 -5.05
N PRO A 270 -21.38 -10.64 -5.97
CA PRO A 270 -21.20 -9.23 -5.68
C PRO A 270 -21.95 -8.81 -4.41
N GLN A 271 -21.33 -7.99 -3.56
CA GLN A 271 -21.85 -7.64 -2.23
C GLN A 271 -23.29 -7.08 -2.26
N HIS A 272 -23.68 -6.38 -3.32
CA HIS A 272 -25.04 -5.84 -3.46
C HIS A 272 -26.13 -6.91 -3.67
N GLU A 273 -25.74 -8.16 -3.98
CA GLU A 273 -26.64 -9.31 -4.10
C GLU A 273 -26.70 -10.15 -2.81
N TRP A 274 -25.97 -9.76 -1.76
CA TRP A 274 -25.96 -10.51 -0.52
C TRP A 274 -27.28 -10.34 0.23
N THR A 275 -27.77 -11.45 0.79
CA THR A 275 -29.04 -11.51 1.51
C THR A 275 -28.85 -11.84 2.98
N THR A 276 -27.80 -12.60 3.31
CA THR A 276 -27.55 -13.06 4.68
C THR A 276 -26.87 -12.01 5.53
N ALA A 277 -25.98 -11.18 4.94
CA ALA A 277 -25.17 -10.18 5.63
C ALA A 277 -24.95 -8.93 4.77
N GLY A 278 -24.78 -7.77 5.41
CA GLY A 278 -24.47 -6.53 4.70
C GLY A 278 -22.97 -6.29 4.49
N THR A 279 -22.15 -6.90 5.34
CA THR A 279 -20.68 -6.77 5.30
C THR A 279 -20.03 -8.15 5.34
N ARG A 280 -18.74 -8.22 4.93
CA ARG A 280 -17.95 -9.45 5.00
C ARG A 280 -17.80 -9.91 6.45
N GLU A 281 -17.55 -9.00 7.36
CA GLU A 281 -17.40 -9.28 8.79
C GLU A 281 -18.66 -9.92 9.36
N ASP A 282 -19.85 -9.43 8.99
CA ASP A 282 -21.13 -10.01 9.39
C ASP A 282 -21.33 -11.42 8.77
N LEU A 283 -20.88 -11.61 7.53
CA LEU A 283 -20.93 -12.92 6.86
C LEU A 283 -20.03 -13.92 7.57
N ILE A 284 -18.80 -13.52 7.92
CA ILE A 284 -17.86 -14.34 8.70
C ILE A 284 -18.45 -14.69 10.06
N ALA A 285 -19.07 -13.71 10.75
CA ALA A 285 -19.69 -13.92 12.06
C ALA A 285 -20.81 -14.95 12.04
N LYS A 286 -21.48 -15.15 10.89
CA LYS A 286 -22.48 -16.19 10.68
C LYS A 286 -21.89 -17.51 10.20
N MET A 287 -20.93 -17.47 9.27
CA MET A 287 -20.30 -18.67 8.70
C MET A 287 -19.49 -19.44 9.76
N LYS A 288 -18.70 -18.73 10.57
CA LYS A 288 -17.79 -19.34 11.54
C LYS A 288 -18.48 -20.28 12.54
N PRO A 289 -19.51 -19.87 13.29
CA PRO A 289 -20.21 -20.78 14.20
C PRO A 289 -20.89 -21.94 13.46
N THR A 290 -21.51 -21.68 12.30
CA THR A 290 -22.17 -22.73 11.50
C THR A 290 -21.20 -23.82 11.06
N ILE A 291 -19.96 -23.46 10.69
CA ILE A 291 -18.93 -24.45 10.33
C ILE A 291 -18.46 -25.20 11.58
N LEU A 292 -18.20 -24.51 12.70
CA LEU A 292 -17.72 -25.15 13.93
C LEU A 292 -18.73 -26.12 14.54
N ASP A 293 -20.02 -25.81 14.41
CA ASP A 293 -21.11 -26.70 14.88
C ASP A 293 -21.24 -27.96 14.01
N ALA A 294 -21.03 -27.82 12.69
CA ALA A 294 -21.15 -28.92 11.75
C ALA A 294 -19.88 -29.79 11.69
N VAL A 295 -18.71 -29.21 11.91
CA VAL A 295 -17.40 -29.89 11.81
C VAL A 295 -16.58 -29.59 13.07
N PRO A 296 -16.88 -30.29 14.18
CA PRO A 296 -16.18 -30.05 15.44
C PRO A 296 -14.70 -30.45 15.35
N GLY A 297 -13.86 -29.77 16.12
CA GLY A 297 -12.42 -30.06 16.20
C GLY A 297 -11.56 -29.43 15.11
N VAL A 298 -12.13 -28.54 14.29
CA VAL A 298 -11.38 -27.71 13.34
C VAL A 298 -11.16 -26.29 13.89
N GLY A 299 -10.03 -25.70 13.54
CA GLY A 299 -9.79 -24.28 13.71
C GLY A 299 -9.99 -23.54 12.39
N LEU A 300 -10.42 -22.29 12.44
CA LEU A 300 -10.77 -21.50 11.27
C LEU A 300 -10.09 -20.12 11.31
N GLY A 301 -9.39 -19.76 10.23
CA GLY A 301 -8.85 -18.42 9.97
C GLY A 301 -9.45 -17.87 8.68
N PHE A 302 -10.05 -16.68 8.74
CA PHE A 302 -10.68 -16.04 7.59
C PHE A 302 -9.80 -14.92 7.05
N THR A 303 -9.56 -14.96 5.76
CA THR A 303 -8.79 -13.98 4.98
C THR A 303 -9.34 -13.91 3.56
N GLN A 304 -8.59 -13.33 2.64
CA GLN A 304 -8.92 -13.25 1.22
C GLN A 304 -7.82 -13.92 0.39
N PRO A 305 -8.10 -14.38 -0.85
CA PRO A 305 -7.16 -15.16 -1.64
C PRO A 305 -5.80 -14.47 -1.90
N ILE A 306 -5.83 -13.21 -2.35
CA ILE A 306 -4.60 -12.44 -2.64
C ILE A 306 -3.92 -12.00 -1.33
N GLU A 307 -4.71 -11.53 -0.35
CA GLU A 307 -4.22 -11.14 0.97
C GLU A 307 -3.48 -12.29 1.66
N MET A 308 -4.05 -13.49 1.65
CA MET A 308 -3.42 -14.69 2.20
C MET A 308 -2.08 -14.97 1.51
N ARG A 309 -2.05 -14.94 0.18
CA ARG A 309 -0.84 -15.20 -0.59
C ARG A 309 0.21 -14.11 -0.42
N PHE A 310 -0.24 -12.87 -0.34
CA PHE A 310 0.63 -11.71 -0.09
C PHE A 310 1.30 -11.82 1.29
N ASN A 311 0.53 -12.09 2.34
CA ASN A 311 1.05 -12.26 3.68
C ASN A 311 2.04 -13.44 3.77
N GLU A 312 1.72 -14.56 3.15
CA GLU A 312 2.58 -15.73 3.11
C GLU A 312 3.93 -15.47 2.43
N LEU A 313 3.92 -14.86 1.24
CA LEU A 313 5.13 -14.58 0.47
C LEU A 313 6.01 -13.51 1.10
N ILE A 314 5.43 -12.56 1.79
CA ILE A 314 6.10 -11.38 2.32
C ILE A 314 6.48 -11.57 3.78
N ALA A 315 5.53 -12.00 4.60
CA ALA A 315 5.69 -12.14 6.04
C ALA A 315 6.03 -13.58 6.47
N GLY A 316 5.93 -14.55 5.56
CA GLY A 316 6.11 -15.96 5.85
C GLY A 316 5.01 -16.55 6.76
N THR A 317 3.88 -15.86 6.88
CA THR A 317 2.71 -16.23 7.68
C THR A 317 1.46 -15.82 6.93
N ARG A 318 0.33 -16.49 7.19
CA ARG A 318 -0.93 -16.24 6.48
C ARG A 318 -1.85 -15.24 7.18
N SER A 319 -1.41 -14.70 8.32
CA SER A 319 -2.16 -13.79 9.19
C SER A 319 -1.53 -12.39 9.20
N ASP A 320 -2.28 -11.39 9.68
CA ASP A 320 -1.84 -10.00 9.77
C ASP A 320 -0.64 -9.81 10.69
N LEU A 321 -0.62 -10.54 11.81
CA LEU A 321 0.42 -10.47 12.83
C LEU A 321 1.00 -11.85 13.10
N ALA A 322 2.32 -11.91 13.23
CA ALA A 322 3.07 -13.09 13.63
C ALA A 322 3.97 -12.78 14.82
N VAL A 323 3.74 -13.42 15.93
CA VAL A 323 4.66 -13.36 17.08
C VAL A 323 5.54 -14.59 17.02
N LYS A 324 6.83 -14.40 16.74
CA LYS A 324 7.83 -15.45 16.59
C LYS A 324 8.60 -15.61 17.89
N ILE A 325 8.68 -16.82 18.41
CA ILE A 325 9.43 -17.14 19.61
C ILE A 325 10.56 -18.08 19.22
N PHE A 326 11.80 -17.70 19.52
CA PHE A 326 13.00 -18.43 19.20
C PHE A 326 13.56 -19.11 20.45
N GLY A 327 14.14 -20.33 20.30
CA GLY A 327 14.77 -21.03 21.41
C GLY A 327 15.17 -22.46 21.05
N PRO A 328 15.97 -23.11 21.90
CA PRO A 328 16.53 -24.43 21.60
C PRO A 328 15.57 -25.60 21.80
N ASP A 329 14.63 -25.51 22.76
CA ASP A 329 13.74 -26.60 23.15
C ASP A 329 12.30 -26.37 22.64
N LEU A 330 11.72 -27.37 21.95
CA LEU A 330 10.40 -27.28 21.36
C LEU A 330 9.26 -27.29 22.38
N ASP A 331 9.42 -27.98 23.50
CA ASP A 331 8.37 -28.06 24.52
C ASP A 331 8.26 -26.73 25.28
N VAL A 332 9.42 -26.11 25.56
CA VAL A 332 9.45 -24.75 26.13
C VAL A 332 8.90 -23.75 25.16
N LEU A 333 9.29 -23.81 23.87
CA LEU A 333 8.73 -22.93 22.82
C LEU A 333 7.20 -23.04 22.75
N ARG A 334 6.65 -24.27 22.77
CA ARG A 334 5.21 -24.49 22.74
C ARG A 334 4.51 -23.88 23.95
N LYS A 335 5.04 -24.10 25.18
CA LYS A 335 4.47 -23.52 26.41
C LYS A 335 4.46 -21.98 26.37
N GLN A 336 5.54 -21.38 25.88
CA GLN A 336 5.64 -19.92 25.74
C GLN A 336 4.68 -19.41 24.66
N ALA A 337 4.55 -20.10 23.54
CA ALA A 337 3.63 -19.73 22.47
C ALA A 337 2.16 -19.80 22.93
N GLU A 338 1.77 -20.84 23.68
CA GLU A 338 0.44 -20.95 24.29
C GLU A 338 0.19 -19.83 25.30
N ALA A 339 1.22 -19.41 26.07
CA ALA A 339 1.10 -18.28 26.98
C ALA A 339 0.90 -16.95 26.22
N VAL A 340 1.68 -16.73 25.16
CA VAL A 340 1.53 -15.55 24.27
C VAL A 340 0.15 -15.55 23.61
N ALA A 341 -0.33 -16.69 23.10
CA ALA A 341 -1.63 -16.79 22.44
C ALA A 341 -2.78 -16.38 23.39
N ARG A 342 -2.78 -16.88 24.62
CA ARG A 342 -3.77 -16.47 25.63
C ARG A 342 -3.77 -14.97 25.91
N GLN A 343 -2.59 -14.35 25.91
CA GLN A 343 -2.52 -12.89 26.11
C GLN A 343 -3.01 -12.13 24.89
N LEU A 344 -2.69 -12.60 23.68
CA LEU A 344 -3.19 -11.99 22.44
C LEU A 344 -4.72 -12.07 22.34
N GLU A 345 -5.32 -13.20 22.72
CA GLU A 345 -6.79 -13.37 22.73
C GLU A 345 -7.49 -12.37 23.65
N SER A 346 -6.83 -11.91 24.70
CA SER A 346 -7.38 -10.91 25.63
C SER A 346 -7.38 -9.48 25.07
N VAL A 347 -6.60 -9.21 24.02
CA VAL A 347 -6.48 -7.87 23.43
C VAL A 347 -7.67 -7.61 22.50
N ARG A 348 -8.35 -6.49 22.69
CA ARG A 348 -9.48 -6.10 21.85
C ARG A 348 -9.07 -6.00 20.38
N GLY A 349 -9.77 -6.70 19.51
CA GLY A 349 -9.50 -6.76 18.08
C GLY A 349 -8.75 -8.02 17.63
N ALA A 350 -8.29 -8.85 18.56
CA ALA A 350 -7.72 -10.15 18.25
C ALA A 350 -8.75 -11.07 17.57
N ALA A 351 -8.37 -11.70 16.50
CA ALA A 351 -9.18 -12.65 15.78
C ALA A 351 -8.33 -13.82 15.27
N ASP A 352 -8.91 -15.00 15.24
CA ASP A 352 -8.31 -16.22 14.67
C ASP A 352 -6.90 -16.50 15.19
N VAL A 353 -6.69 -16.32 16.52
CA VAL A 353 -5.40 -16.60 17.16
C VAL A 353 -5.06 -18.08 17.00
N LYS A 354 -3.87 -18.37 16.51
CA LYS A 354 -3.40 -19.72 16.21
C LYS A 354 -1.95 -19.87 16.63
N VAL A 355 -1.66 -20.94 17.37
CA VAL A 355 -0.29 -21.39 17.64
C VAL A 355 0.12 -22.39 16.56
N GLU A 356 1.32 -22.23 16.02
CA GLU A 356 1.92 -23.18 15.07
C GLU A 356 1.97 -24.58 15.71
N GLN A 357 1.42 -25.59 15.02
CA GLN A 357 1.32 -26.93 15.53
C GLN A 357 2.64 -27.69 15.28
N VAL A 358 3.49 -27.71 16.28
CA VAL A 358 4.82 -28.33 16.20
C VAL A 358 4.91 -29.73 16.81
N ALA A 359 3.88 -30.17 17.53
CA ALA A 359 3.88 -31.44 18.26
C ALA A 359 2.57 -32.21 18.04
N GLY A 360 2.55 -33.48 18.41
CA GLY A 360 1.35 -34.31 18.40
C GLY A 360 1.23 -35.22 17.19
N LEU A 361 2.26 -35.34 16.33
CA LEU A 361 2.26 -36.30 15.24
C LEU A 361 2.50 -37.73 15.78
N PRO A 362 1.56 -38.67 15.60
CA PRO A 362 1.83 -40.06 15.96
C PRO A 362 2.86 -40.66 14.99
N LEU A 363 3.93 -41.18 15.55
CA LEU A 363 5.03 -41.80 14.82
C LEU A 363 5.11 -43.27 15.15
N LEU A 364 5.14 -44.14 14.12
CA LEU A 364 5.50 -45.52 14.26
C LEU A 364 7.03 -45.64 14.19
N ARG A 365 7.66 -45.88 15.33
CA ARG A 365 9.14 -45.97 15.45
C ARG A 365 9.55 -47.45 15.44
N VAL A 366 10.42 -47.80 14.50
CA VAL A 366 11.06 -49.10 14.40
C VAL A 366 12.51 -48.95 14.84
N ILE A 367 12.84 -49.45 15.99
CA ILE A 367 14.17 -49.37 16.58
C ILE A 367 14.88 -50.70 16.37
N VAL A 368 15.88 -50.71 15.50
CA VAL A 368 16.63 -51.90 15.15
C VAL A 368 17.53 -52.32 16.33
N ASP A 369 17.43 -53.57 16.75
CA ASP A 369 18.31 -54.17 17.73
C ASP A 369 19.57 -54.72 17.03
N ARG A 370 20.68 -54.01 17.20
CA ARG A 370 21.93 -54.33 16.52
C ARG A 370 22.55 -55.66 16.95
N GLU A 371 22.30 -56.11 18.18
CA GLU A 371 22.81 -57.43 18.66
C GLU A 371 22.00 -58.53 18.05
N GLN A 372 20.67 -58.39 17.96
CA GLN A 372 19.81 -59.41 17.39
C GLN A 372 20.04 -59.51 15.88
N ILE A 373 20.12 -58.42 15.14
CA ILE A 373 20.38 -58.50 13.68
C ILE A 373 21.73 -59.21 13.42
N ALA A 374 22.76 -58.95 14.20
CA ALA A 374 24.05 -59.63 14.09
C ALA A 374 23.95 -61.15 14.33
N ARG A 375 23.13 -61.61 15.29
CA ARG A 375 22.91 -63.01 15.56
C ARG A 375 22.25 -63.81 14.40
N TYR A 376 21.37 -63.11 13.64
CA TYR A 376 20.71 -63.70 12.49
C TYR A 376 21.42 -63.40 11.16
N GLY A 377 22.63 -62.80 11.20
CA GLY A 377 23.36 -62.43 9.99
C GLY A 377 22.65 -61.40 9.11
N LEU A 378 21.81 -60.57 9.72
CA LEU A 378 21.07 -59.51 9.04
C LEU A 378 21.79 -58.17 9.20
N THR A 379 21.56 -57.28 8.29
CA THR A 379 22.00 -55.89 8.36
C THR A 379 20.86 -54.95 8.75
N ALA A 380 21.18 -53.76 9.19
CA ALA A 380 20.19 -52.74 9.45
C ALA A 380 19.42 -52.34 8.16
N ASP A 381 20.09 -52.41 7.00
CA ASP A 381 19.51 -52.15 5.71
C ASP A 381 18.42 -53.15 5.32
N ASP A 382 18.61 -54.44 5.64
CA ASP A 382 17.58 -55.48 5.39
C ASP A 382 16.27 -55.13 6.14
N VAL A 383 16.41 -54.71 7.43
CA VAL A 383 15.27 -54.30 8.24
C VAL A 383 14.60 -53.05 7.69
N LEU A 384 15.40 -52.01 7.38
CA LEU A 384 14.87 -50.75 6.85
C LEU A 384 14.26 -50.91 5.50
N THR A 385 14.84 -51.74 4.61
CA THR A 385 14.29 -52.06 3.28
C THR A 385 12.92 -52.75 3.40
N LEU A 386 12.75 -53.71 4.34
CA LEU A 386 11.46 -54.30 4.59
C LEU A 386 10.42 -53.30 5.03
N VAL A 387 10.74 -52.45 6.03
CA VAL A 387 9.84 -51.46 6.56
C VAL A 387 9.46 -50.43 5.48
N GLN A 388 10.43 -49.97 4.68
CA GLN A 388 10.20 -49.06 3.57
C GLN A 388 9.30 -49.65 2.52
N THR A 389 9.60 -50.93 2.06
CA THR A 389 8.82 -51.60 1.03
C THR A 389 7.38 -51.84 1.48
N THR A 390 7.19 -52.16 2.75
CA THR A 390 5.85 -52.48 3.27
C THR A 390 4.99 -51.25 3.53
N ARG A 391 5.54 -50.17 4.05
CA ARG A 391 4.77 -48.95 4.44
C ARG A 391 4.70 -47.90 3.34
N VAL A 392 5.85 -47.52 2.78
CA VAL A 392 5.96 -46.42 1.80
C VAL A 392 5.79 -47.00 0.37
N GLY A 393 6.31 -48.21 0.17
CA GLY A 393 6.46 -48.82 -1.14
C GLY A 393 7.85 -48.59 -1.72
N ARG A 394 8.28 -49.52 -2.58
CA ARG A 394 9.53 -49.48 -3.30
C ARG A 394 9.27 -49.36 -4.80
N VAL A 395 9.83 -48.37 -5.44
CA VAL A 395 9.81 -48.25 -6.89
C VAL A 395 10.68 -49.36 -7.49
N VAL A 396 10.09 -50.23 -8.24
CA VAL A 396 10.75 -51.38 -8.87
C VAL A 396 10.90 -51.22 -10.39
N GLY A 397 10.28 -50.21 -10.96
CA GLY A 397 10.36 -49.89 -12.38
C GLY A 397 9.52 -48.68 -12.75
N THR A 398 9.49 -48.36 -14.03
CA THR A 398 8.69 -47.27 -14.57
C THR A 398 7.89 -47.77 -15.77
N VAL A 399 6.59 -47.48 -15.78
CA VAL A 399 5.71 -47.76 -16.93
C VAL A 399 5.62 -46.49 -17.77
N VAL A 400 5.95 -46.64 -19.06
CA VAL A 400 5.95 -45.50 -20.02
C VAL A 400 4.71 -45.63 -20.92
N GLN A 401 3.83 -44.63 -20.93
CA GLN A 401 2.64 -44.58 -21.79
C GLN A 401 2.69 -43.22 -22.59
N GLY A 402 3.19 -43.28 -23.79
CA GLY A 402 3.40 -42.09 -24.61
C GLY A 402 4.37 -41.11 -23.90
N PRO A 403 3.98 -39.86 -23.67
CA PRO A 403 4.83 -38.87 -22.95
C PRO A 403 4.80 -39.05 -21.42
N ARG A 404 3.92 -39.90 -20.88
CA ARG A 404 3.73 -40.08 -19.44
C ARG A 404 4.58 -41.20 -18.89
N ARG A 405 5.14 -40.99 -17.70
CA ARG A 405 5.89 -42.01 -16.95
C ARG A 405 5.21 -42.22 -15.61
N PHE A 406 4.99 -43.48 -15.23
CA PHE A 406 4.38 -43.88 -13.98
C PHE A 406 5.32 -44.82 -13.25
N ASP A 407 5.59 -44.55 -11.97
CA ASP A 407 6.37 -45.46 -11.16
C ASP A 407 5.60 -46.77 -10.89
N LEU A 408 6.27 -47.86 -11.06
CA LEU A 408 5.77 -49.16 -10.64
C LEU A 408 6.23 -49.42 -9.20
N VAL A 409 5.30 -49.37 -8.27
CA VAL A 409 5.56 -49.45 -6.83
C VAL A 409 5.04 -50.78 -6.27
N VAL A 410 5.90 -51.47 -5.51
CA VAL A 410 5.53 -52.63 -4.70
C VAL A 410 5.37 -52.23 -3.27
N ARG A 411 4.21 -52.48 -2.67
CA ARG A 411 3.93 -52.25 -1.24
C ARG A 411 2.89 -53.28 -0.72
N LEU A 412 2.77 -53.39 0.61
CA LEU A 412 1.67 -54.17 1.20
C LEU A 412 0.35 -53.42 1.12
N ALA A 413 -0.75 -54.15 1.04
CA ALA A 413 -2.09 -53.57 1.08
C ALA A 413 -2.35 -52.84 2.41
N ASP A 414 -3.09 -51.76 2.36
CA ASP A 414 -3.36 -50.93 3.57
C ASP A 414 -4.07 -51.72 4.68
N SER A 415 -4.93 -52.69 4.31
CA SER A 415 -5.59 -53.57 5.26
C SER A 415 -4.64 -54.48 6.06
N ALA A 416 -3.51 -54.86 5.47
CA ALA A 416 -2.47 -55.66 6.15
C ALA A 416 -1.61 -54.84 7.13
N LEU A 417 -1.68 -53.49 7.03
CA LEU A 417 -0.89 -52.54 7.83
C LEU A 417 -1.73 -51.76 8.83
N ALA A 418 -3.01 -52.07 8.98
CA ALA A 418 -3.93 -51.36 9.88
C ALA A 418 -3.53 -51.52 11.35
N ASP A 419 -2.95 -52.67 11.73
CA ASP A 419 -2.46 -52.90 13.08
C ASP A 419 -0.93 -52.81 13.14
N PRO A 420 -0.36 -51.94 14.00
CA PRO A 420 1.08 -51.89 14.24
C PRO A 420 1.70 -53.22 14.65
N ALA A 421 0.94 -54.11 15.34
CA ALA A 421 1.39 -55.45 15.71
C ALA A 421 1.61 -56.35 14.50
N ALA A 422 0.83 -56.17 13.43
CA ALA A 422 0.99 -56.91 12.19
C ALA A 422 2.36 -56.66 11.52
N LEU A 423 2.91 -55.47 11.69
CA LEU A 423 4.24 -55.14 11.20
C LEU A 423 5.33 -55.99 11.88
N GLY A 424 5.17 -56.29 13.19
CA GLY A 424 6.07 -57.13 13.93
C GLY A 424 6.16 -58.57 13.43
N ASN A 425 5.12 -59.08 12.79
CA ASN A 425 5.03 -60.41 12.23
C ASN A 425 5.59 -60.54 10.81
N LEU A 426 6.00 -59.44 10.20
CA LEU A 426 6.62 -59.49 8.87
C LEU A 426 7.95 -60.25 8.95
N LEU A 427 8.18 -61.08 7.95
CA LEU A 427 9.32 -62.00 7.91
C LEU A 427 10.47 -61.39 7.08
N ILE A 428 11.66 -61.41 7.63
CA ILE A 428 12.90 -60.97 6.96
C ILE A 428 13.67 -62.25 6.56
N PRO A 429 13.98 -62.45 5.28
CA PRO A 429 14.81 -63.56 4.87
C PRO A 429 16.26 -63.33 5.25
N THR A 430 16.88 -64.31 5.90
CA THR A 430 18.32 -64.32 6.18
C THR A 430 19.11 -64.87 4.98
N ALA A 431 20.42 -64.66 4.96
CA ALA A 431 21.32 -65.17 3.95
C ALA A 431 21.29 -66.70 3.84
N HIS A 432 20.88 -67.40 4.92
CA HIS A 432 20.74 -68.86 4.96
C HIS A 432 19.35 -69.39 4.64
N GLY A 433 18.43 -68.50 4.27
CA GLY A 433 17.05 -68.86 3.87
C GLY A 433 16.07 -69.00 5.06
N GLU A 434 16.50 -68.70 6.27
CA GLU A 434 15.61 -68.63 7.43
C GLU A 434 14.75 -67.36 7.39
N LEU A 435 13.52 -67.45 7.88
CA LEU A 435 12.56 -66.33 7.96
C LEU A 435 12.46 -65.87 9.40
N VAL A 436 12.93 -64.64 9.69
CA VAL A 436 12.95 -64.06 11.05
C VAL A 436 11.87 -62.97 11.16
N PRO A 437 10.94 -63.08 12.14
CA PRO A 437 9.96 -61.99 12.38
C PRO A 437 10.66 -60.69 12.76
N LEU A 438 10.17 -59.55 12.22
CA LEU A 438 10.69 -58.20 12.50
C LEU A 438 10.72 -57.90 14.00
N SER A 439 9.72 -58.37 14.76
CA SER A 439 9.65 -58.23 16.21
C SER A 439 10.82 -58.86 16.99
N ARG A 440 11.58 -59.80 16.38
CA ARG A 440 12.78 -60.40 16.97
C ARG A 440 14.03 -59.53 16.83
N VAL A 441 14.05 -58.65 15.83
CA VAL A 441 15.23 -57.84 15.46
C VAL A 441 14.99 -56.34 15.55
N ALA A 442 13.75 -55.93 15.88
CA ALA A 442 13.44 -54.53 16.11
C ALA A 442 12.28 -54.36 17.11
N ALA A 443 12.36 -53.31 17.92
CA ALA A 443 11.26 -52.89 18.78
C ALA A 443 10.36 -51.91 18.01
N ILE A 444 9.06 -52.17 17.95
CA ILE A 444 8.06 -51.38 17.27
C ILE A 444 7.24 -50.63 18.33
N ARG A 445 7.24 -49.34 18.30
CA ARG A 445 6.53 -48.47 19.26
C ARG A 445 5.80 -47.36 18.57
N VAL A 446 4.64 -47.02 19.09
CA VAL A 446 3.92 -45.78 18.69
C VAL A 446 4.30 -44.71 19.68
N ASP A 447 5.00 -43.67 19.18
CA ASP A 447 5.45 -42.51 19.94
C ASP A 447 4.76 -41.24 19.41
N THR A 448 4.74 -40.18 20.18
CA THR A 448 4.35 -38.88 19.73
C THR A 448 5.60 -38.04 19.43
N GLY A 449 5.70 -37.54 18.22
CA GLY A 449 6.83 -36.75 17.77
C GLY A 449 6.46 -35.33 17.34
N PRO A 450 7.47 -34.56 16.94
CA PRO A 450 7.22 -33.25 16.35
C PRO A 450 6.54 -33.42 14.98
N ALA A 451 5.45 -32.66 14.76
CA ALA A 451 4.79 -32.57 13.46
C ALA A 451 5.64 -31.77 12.48
N GLN A 452 6.20 -30.68 12.98
CA GLN A 452 7.05 -29.75 12.23
C GLN A 452 8.12 -29.13 13.14
N ILE A 453 9.29 -28.86 12.60
CA ILE A 453 10.33 -28.08 13.27
C ILE A 453 10.69 -26.89 12.38
N SER A 454 10.11 -25.76 12.69
CA SER A 454 10.37 -24.51 11.98
C SER A 454 11.66 -23.85 12.43
N ARG A 455 12.43 -23.34 11.46
CA ARG A 455 13.67 -22.60 11.72
C ARG A 455 13.71 -21.31 10.91
N GLU A 456 14.32 -20.30 11.52
CA GLU A 456 14.65 -19.04 10.88
C GLU A 456 16.05 -18.64 11.34
N HIS A 457 16.94 -18.26 10.43
CA HIS A 457 18.34 -17.99 10.72
C HIS A 457 19.04 -19.12 11.53
N VAL A 458 18.75 -20.39 11.15
CA VAL A 458 19.26 -21.61 11.81
C VAL A 458 18.65 -21.89 13.21
N GLN A 459 18.02 -20.93 13.85
CA GLN A 459 17.38 -21.08 15.15
C GLN A 459 15.98 -21.72 15.01
N ARG A 460 15.64 -22.60 15.96
CA ARG A 460 14.27 -23.12 16.06
C ARG A 460 13.33 -22.00 16.48
N ARG A 461 12.14 -21.98 15.88
CA ARG A 461 11.09 -21.04 16.23
C ARG A 461 9.72 -21.69 16.29
N ILE A 462 8.82 -21.05 16.97
CA ILE A 462 7.37 -21.27 16.89
C ILE A 462 6.68 -19.94 16.64
N VAL A 463 5.58 -19.95 15.88
CA VAL A 463 4.84 -18.75 15.55
C VAL A 463 3.47 -18.79 16.20
N VAL A 464 3.06 -17.64 16.76
CA VAL A 464 1.69 -17.36 17.14
C VAL A 464 1.13 -16.37 16.11
N GLU A 465 0.18 -16.82 15.32
CA GLU A 465 -0.48 -16.04 14.29
C GLU A 465 -1.76 -15.41 14.82
N ASN A 466 -2.09 -14.21 14.35
CA ASN A 466 -3.27 -13.48 14.76
C ASN A 466 -3.76 -12.57 13.64
N ASN A 467 -5.07 -12.59 13.35
CA ASN A 467 -5.74 -11.59 12.54
C ASN A 467 -6.26 -10.45 13.42
N ILE A 468 -6.41 -9.28 12.83
CA ILE A 468 -6.90 -8.10 13.55
C ILE A 468 -8.21 -7.65 12.91
N ARG A 469 -9.28 -7.49 13.68
CA ARG A 469 -10.59 -7.03 13.18
C ARG A 469 -11.13 -5.87 14.00
N GLY A 470 -11.74 -4.89 13.30
CA GLY A 470 -12.36 -3.73 13.93
C GLY A 470 -11.37 -2.76 14.59
N ARG A 471 -10.07 -2.87 14.30
CA ARG A 471 -9.00 -2.04 14.87
C ARG A 471 -7.81 -1.96 13.91
N ASP A 472 -7.04 -0.88 13.97
CA ASP A 472 -5.80 -0.71 13.23
C ASP A 472 -4.64 -1.54 13.79
N LEU A 473 -3.71 -1.91 12.91
CA LEU A 473 -2.55 -2.74 13.24
C LEU A 473 -1.62 -2.08 14.29
N GLY A 474 -1.34 -0.78 14.14
CA GLY A 474 -0.39 -0.09 15.02
C GLY A 474 -0.84 -0.03 16.47
N SER A 475 -2.08 0.38 16.72
CA SER A 475 -2.61 0.46 18.09
C SER A 475 -2.80 -0.92 18.73
N PHE A 476 -3.20 -1.93 17.92
CA PHE A 476 -3.32 -3.31 18.39
C PHE A 476 -1.97 -3.85 18.86
N VAL A 477 -0.94 -3.76 18.03
CA VAL A 477 0.39 -4.28 18.35
C VAL A 477 1.01 -3.56 19.56
N ALA A 478 0.82 -2.24 19.67
CA ALA A 478 1.32 -1.49 20.82
C ALA A 478 0.68 -1.93 22.14
N GLU A 479 -0.60 -2.34 22.14
CA GLU A 479 -1.26 -2.90 23.32
C GLU A 479 -0.81 -4.35 23.56
N ALA A 480 -0.78 -5.17 22.51
CA ALA A 480 -0.34 -6.55 22.59
C ALA A 480 1.09 -6.68 23.13
N GLN A 481 2.02 -5.83 22.67
CA GLN A 481 3.39 -5.78 23.17
C GLN A 481 3.45 -5.50 24.68
N ARG A 482 2.67 -4.52 25.15
CA ARG A 482 2.61 -4.18 26.59
C ARG A 482 2.01 -5.32 27.42
N THR A 483 0.96 -5.96 26.94
CA THR A 483 0.30 -7.07 27.62
C THR A 483 1.20 -8.30 27.68
N VAL A 484 1.79 -8.70 26.57
CA VAL A 484 2.73 -9.83 26.51
C VAL A 484 3.97 -9.58 27.37
N ALA A 485 4.58 -8.39 27.30
CA ALA A 485 5.76 -8.05 28.09
C ALA A 485 5.51 -8.07 29.61
N ARG A 486 4.27 -7.77 30.04
CA ARG A 486 3.88 -7.80 31.47
C ARG A 486 3.60 -9.21 31.95
N GLU A 487 2.97 -10.05 31.16
CA GLU A 487 2.39 -11.32 31.62
C GLU A 487 3.22 -12.55 31.20
N VAL A 488 4.10 -12.42 30.20
CA VAL A 488 4.90 -13.54 29.68
C VAL A 488 6.39 -13.31 29.99
N SER A 489 6.94 -14.16 30.84
CA SER A 489 8.40 -14.18 31.14
C SER A 489 9.08 -15.25 30.32
N LEU A 490 10.01 -14.84 29.46
CA LEU A 490 10.80 -15.75 28.63
C LEU A 490 12.01 -16.26 29.43
N PRO A 491 12.33 -17.57 29.37
CA PRO A 491 13.56 -18.10 29.93
C PRO A 491 14.81 -17.55 29.23
N ILE A 492 15.96 -17.65 29.90
CA ILE A 492 17.26 -17.28 29.33
C ILE A 492 17.53 -18.10 28.06
N GLY A 493 17.93 -17.43 26.98
CA GLY A 493 18.17 -18.05 25.65
C GLY A 493 16.94 -18.16 24.77
N TYR A 494 15.81 -17.57 25.18
CA TYR A 494 14.61 -17.43 24.36
C TYR A 494 14.38 -15.96 24.00
N GLU A 495 13.97 -15.73 22.78
CA GLU A 495 13.71 -14.39 22.25
C GLU A 495 12.33 -14.35 21.58
N LEU A 496 11.67 -13.19 21.65
CA LEU A 496 10.39 -12.94 21.01
C LEU A 496 10.52 -11.77 20.03
N THR A 497 10.08 -11.98 18.80
CA THR A 497 10.04 -10.94 17.77
C THR A 497 8.65 -10.78 17.19
N TRP A 498 8.32 -9.54 16.77
CA TRP A 498 7.04 -9.19 16.18
C TRP A 498 7.20 -9.09 14.67
N GLY A 499 6.51 -9.94 13.94
CA GLY A 499 6.56 -10.09 12.49
C GLY A 499 5.19 -9.85 11.83
N GLY A 500 5.05 -10.35 10.61
CA GLY A 500 3.86 -10.12 9.79
C GLY A 500 3.85 -8.74 9.15
N GLN A 501 2.68 -8.20 8.88
CA GLN A 501 2.52 -6.86 8.33
C GLN A 501 3.12 -5.77 9.24
N PHE A 502 3.20 -6.02 10.55
CA PHE A 502 3.79 -5.08 11.50
C PHE A 502 5.29 -4.83 11.25
N GLN A 503 6.06 -5.87 10.95
CA GLN A 503 7.48 -5.72 10.62
C GLN A 503 7.65 -4.81 9.40
N HIS A 504 6.85 -5.00 8.36
CA HIS A 504 6.90 -4.17 7.17
C HIS A 504 6.46 -2.73 7.43
N LEU A 505 5.45 -2.53 8.29
CA LEU A 505 5.07 -1.20 8.75
C LEU A 505 6.24 -0.49 9.45
N GLN A 506 6.95 -1.18 10.32
CA GLN A 506 8.09 -0.63 11.06
C GLN A 506 9.25 -0.29 10.12
N GLU A 507 9.59 -1.19 9.19
CA GLU A 507 10.62 -0.95 8.17
C GLU A 507 10.27 0.22 7.27
N ALA A 508 9.03 0.26 6.75
CA ALA A 508 8.54 1.34 5.91
C ALA A 508 8.54 2.69 6.65
N THR A 509 8.06 2.71 7.89
CA THR A 509 8.05 3.92 8.72
C THR A 509 9.48 4.43 8.97
N SER A 510 10.43 3.54 9.25
CA SER A 510 11.84 3.90 9.45
C SER A 510 12.45 4.52 8.19
N ARG A 511 12.16 3.97 7.00
CA ARG A 511 12.61 4.51 5.71
C ARG A 511 11.96 5.86 5.41
N LEU A 512 10.65 5.98 5.62
CA LEU A 512 9.92 7.24 5.40
C LEU A 512 10.36 8.34 6.39
N ALA A 513 10.75 7.99 7.61
CA ALA A 513 11.33 8.91 8.58
C ALA A 513 12.64 9.56 8.09
N VAL A 514 13.33 8.94 7.13
CA VAL A 514 14.51 9.52 6.45
C VAL A 514 14.10 10.24 5.16
N VAL A 515 13.25 9.62 4.34
CA VAL A 515 12.85 10.15 3.02
C VAL A 515 12.09 11.47 3.14
N VAL A 516 11.14 11.57 4.07
CA VAL A 516 10.31 12.78 4.22
C VAL A 516 11.14 14.01 4.61
N PRO A 517 11.99 14.00 5.64
CA PRO A 517 12.86 15.14 5.95
C PRO A 517 13.83 15.51 4.81
N ILE A 518 14.40 14.53 4.12
CA ILE A 518 15.26 14.80 2.95
C ILE A 518 14.47 15.51 1.87
N THR A 519 13.25 15.08 1.56
CA THR A 519 12.37 15.75 0.59
C THR A 519 12.09 17.18 0.99
N LEU A 520 11.76 17.43 2.25
CA LEU A 520 11.48 18.78 2.76
C LEU A 520 12.72 19.70 2.69
N LEU A 521 13.90 19.20 3.08
CA LEU A 521 15.16 19.94 2.98
C LEU A 521 15.52 20.25 1.52
N LEU A 522 15.27 19.30 0.62
CA LEU A 522 15.54 19.42 -0.80
C LEU A 522 14.62 20.50 -1.42
N ILE A 523 13.32 20.51 -1.08
CA ILE A 523 12.38 21.57 -1.47
C ILE A 523 12.88 22.93 -0.98
N LEU A 524 13.22 23.05 0.31
CA LEU A 524 13.68 24.30 0.89
C LEU A 524 14.99 24.79 0.27
N GLY A 525 15.93 23.87 0.00
CA GLY A 525 17.20 24.16 -0.68
C GLY A 525 16.98 24.72 -2.08
N VAL A 526 16.14 24.07 -2.88
CA VAL A 526 15.80 24.52 -4.25
C VAL A 526 15.10 25.88 -4.21
N LEU A 527 14.13 26.06 -3.31
CA LEU A 527 13.46 27.35 -3.14
C LEU A 527 14.48 28.46 -2.77
N SER A 528 15.43 28.17 -1.90
CA SER A 528 16.47 29.15 -1.49
C SER A 528 17.36 29.55 -2.65
N VAL A 529 17.72 28.59 -3.52
CA VAL A 529 18.51 28.87 -4.74
C VAL A 529 17.68 29.67 -5.76
N ILE A 530 16.42 29.34 -5.99
CA ILE A 530 15.54 30.02 -6.95
C ILE A 530 15.34 31.49 -6.56
N PHE A 531 15.04 31.74 -5.29
CA PHE A 531 14.71 33.08 -4.80
C PHE A 531 15.94 33.88 -4.34
N GLY A 532 17.12 33.27 -4.31
CA GLY A 532 18.38 33.90 -3.89
C GLY A 532 18.38 34.36 -2.43
N ALA A 533 17.38 34.01 -1.62
CA ALA A 533 17.24 34.40 -0.21
C ALA A 533 16.38 33.39 0.55
N MET A 534 16.74 33.12 1.82
CA MET A 534 16.04 32.17 2.68
C MET A 534 14.63 32.63 3.09
N ARG A 535 14.40 33.93 3.29
CA ARG A 535 13.10 34.44 3.76
C ARG A 535 11.94 34.19 2.81
N PRO A 536 12.02 34.48 1.49
CA PRO A 536 10.98 34.13 0.54
C PRO A 536 10.83 32.62 0.40
N ALA A 537 11.94 31.86 0.47
CA ALA A 537 11.88 30.38 0.43
C ALA A 537 11.09 29.84 1.62
N LEU A 538 11.35 30.32 2.85
CA LEU A 538 10.60 29.93 4.05
C LEU A 538 9.11 30.32 3.97
N LEU A 539 8.81 31.51 3.42
CA LEU A 539 7.44 31.98 3.25
C LEU A 539 6.64 31.01 2.34
N ILE A 540 7.24 30.58 1.23
CA ILE A 540 6.62 29.61 0.32
C ILE A 540 6.55 28.23 0.97
N PHE A 541 7.60 27.82 1.68
CA PHE A 541 7.67 26.55 2.38
C PHE A 541 6.60 26.41 3.47
N LEU A 542 6.11 27.52 4.03
CA LEU A 542 5.02 27.52 5.00
C LEU A 542 3.71 26.90 4.46
N ASN A 543 3.54 26.85 3.13
CA ASN A 543 2.41 26.13 2.53
C ASN A 543 2.43 24.63 2.81
N VAL A 544 3.59 24.03 3.03
CA VAL A 544 3.72 22.58 3.26
C VAL A 544 3.00 22.14 4.55
N PRO A 545 3.29 22.70 5.75
CA PRO A 545 2.55 22.32 6.95
C PRO A 545 1.06 22.67 6.88
N LEU A 546 0.70 23.73 6.15
CA LEU A 546 -0.69 24.12 5.98
C LEU A 546 -1.45 23.15 5.06
N ALA A 547 -0.82 22.67 4.00
CA ALA A 547 -1.37 21.61 3.15
C ALA A 547 -1.52 20.28 3.91
N LEU A 548 -0.54 19.93 4.75
CA LEU A 548 -0.57 18.75 5.61
C LEU A 548 -1.85 18.71 6.45
N SER A 549 -2.22 19.86 7.06
CA SER A 549 -3.40 19.96 7.91
C SER A 549 -4.69 19.52 7.19
N GLY A 550 -4.88 19.94 5.94
CA GLY A 550 -6.05 19.58 5.14
C GLY A 550 -6.10 18.11 4.79
N GLY A 551 -4.96 17.51 4.46
CA GLY A 551 -4.86 16.09 4.19
C GLY A 551 -5.20 15.22 5.41
N ILE A 552 -4.69 15.59 6.60
CA ILE A 552 -4.99 14.91 7.87
C ILE A 552 -6.48 15.00 8.21
N VAL A 553 -7.05 16.19 8.13
CA VAL A 553 -8.48 16.40 8.40
C VAL A 553 -9.34 15.62 7.41
N ALA A 554 -8.96 15.55 6.13
CA ALA A 554 -9.70 14.79 5.13
C ALA A 554 -9.65 13.28 5.39
N LEU A 555 -8.51 12.72 5.81
CA LEU A 555 -8.41 11.32 6.24
C LEU A 555 -9.33 11.05 7.43
N TRP A 556 -9.29 11.91 8.44
CA TRP A 556 -10.12 11.78 9.65
C TRP A 556 -11.62 11.82 9.34
N LEU A 557 -12.06 12.79 8.54
CA LEU A 557 -13.47 12.92 8.13
C LEU A 557 -13.98 11.70 7.35
N ARG A 558 -13.10 11.01 6.65
CA ARG A 558 -13.43 9.80 5.89
C ARG A 558 -13.20 8.50 6.66
N GLY A 559 -12.71 8.57 7.90
CA GLY A 559 -12.39 7.38 8.70
C GLY A 559 -11.27 6.52 8.09
N LEU A 560 -10.37 7.12 7.29
CA LEU A 560 -9.27 6.41 6.67
C LEU A 560 -8.03 6.45 7.56
N PRO A 561 -7.33 5.30 7.75
CA PRO A 561 -6.11 5.25 8.55
C PRO A 561 -4.94 5.93 7.82
N LEU A 562 -3.92 6.31 8.60
CA LEU A 562 -2.64 6.77 8.06
C LEU A 562 -1.85 5.56 7.53
N SER A 563 -1.96 5.31 6.24
CA SER A 563 -1.24 4.27 5.51
C SER A 563 -0.02 4.82 4.79
N ILE A 564 0.87 3.93 4.32
CA ILE A 564 2.01 4.34 3.48
C ILE A 564 1.53 5.10 2.22
N SER A 565 0.42 4.68 1.63
CA SER A 565 -0.19 5.38 0.49
C SER A 565 -0.58 6.82 0.83
N ALA A 566 -1.11 7.07 2.04
CA ALA A 566 -1.42 8.41 2.51
C ALA A 566 -0.15 9.26 2.68
N VAL A 567 0.94 8.70 3.24
CA VAL A 567 2.23 9.41 3.38
C VAL A 567 2.81 9.80 2.03
N ILE A 568 2.73 8.91 1.04
CA ILE A 568 3.15 9.23 -0.34
C ILE A 568 2.26 10.30 -0.95
N GLY A 569 0.95 10.29 -0.66
CA GLY A 569 0.04 11.37 -1.00
C GLY A 569 0.47 12.72 -0.41
N PHE A 570 0.96 12.76 0.83
CA PHE A 570 1.53 13.97 1.43
C PHE A 570 2.81 14.43 0.71
N ILE A 571 3.70 13.50 0.34
CA ILE A 571 4.90 13.85 -0.43
C ILE A 571 4.51 14.50 -1.76
N ALA A 572 3.58 13.94 -2.51
CA ALA A 572 3.07 14.51 -3.75
C ALA A 572 2.44 15.91 -3.51
N LEU A 573 1.62 16.02 -2.47
CA LEU A 573 0.97 17.27 -2.08
C LEU A 573 1.97 18.38 -1.77
N PHE A 574 3.13 18.08 -1.17
CA PHE A 574 4.17 19.08 -0.87
C PHE A 574 4.66 19.79 -2.14
N GLY A 575 4.86 19.03 -3.23
CA GLY A 575 5.23 19.62 -4.52
C GLY A 575 4.18 20.59 -5.06
N ILE A 576 2.90 20.19 -5.02
CA ILE A 576 1.78 20.99 -5.53
C ILE A 576 1.54 22.25 -4.68
N ALA A 577 1.61 22.11 -3.35
CA ALA A 577 1.42 23.22 -2.43
C ALA A 577 2.49 24.31 -2.60
N VAL A 578 3.74 23.88 -2.82
CA VAL A 578 4.86 24.80 -3.08
C VAL A 578 4.73 25.49 -4.44
N LEU A 579 4.24 24.79 -5.47
CA LEU A 579 4.02 25.35 -6.81
C LEU A 579 3.19 26.64 -6.77
N ASN A 580 2.02 26.58 -6.13
CA ASN A 580 1.13 27.76 -6.03
C ASN A 580 1.82 28.94 -5.35
N GLY A 581 2.60 28.67 -4.30
CA GLY A 581 3.38 29.69 -3.60
C GLY A 581 4.49 30.31 -4.46
N VAL A 582 5.23 29.47 -5.22
CA VAL A 582 6.29 29.93 -6.15
C VAL A 582 5.72 30.85 -7.22
N VAL A 583 4.62 30.46 -7.85
CA VAL A 583 3.98 31.24 -8.92
C VAL A 583 3.48 32.58 -8.40
N LEU A 584 2.87 32.61 -7.20
CA LEU A 584 2.40 33.84 -6.57
C LEU A 584 3.55 34.78 -6.20
N VAL A 585 4.56 34.31 -5.46
CA VAL A 585 5.67 35.12 -4.98
C VAL A 585 6.55 35.59 -6.12
N SER A 586 6.75 34.76 -7.18
CA SER A 586 7.49 35.20 -8.37
C SER A 586 6.80 36.35 -9.09
N HIS A 587 5.46 36.36 -9.16
CA HIS A 587 4.69 37.43 -9.81
C HIS A 587 4.70 38.70 -8.98
N ILE A 588 4.56 38.60 -7.66
CA ILE A 588 4.70 39.78 -6.76
C ILE A 588 6.07 40.44 -6.93
N ARG A 589 7.15 39.67 -6.96
CA ARG A 589 8.50 40.17 -7.20
C ARG A 589 8.68 40.85 -8.57
N LEU A 590 8.02 40.27 -9.61
CA LEU A 590 8.05 40.88 -10.92
C LEU A 590 7.44 42.32 -10.86
N LEU A 591 6.27 42.48 -10.24
CA LEU A 591 5.62 43.77 -10.05
C LEU A 591 6.47 44.74 -9.24
N GLU A 592 7.19 44.28 -8.20
CA GLU A 592 8.15 45.09 -7.44
C GLU A 592 9.32 45.56 -8.32
N THR A 593 9.84 44.72 -9.23
CA THR A 593 10.91 45.10 -10.17
C THR A 593 10.43 46.10 -11.23
N GLU A 594 9.12 46.14 -11.51
CA GLU A 594 8.47 47.14 -12.36
C GLU A 594 8.22 48.46 -11.63
N GLY A 595 8.62 48.58 -10.34
CA GLY A 595 8.55 49.82 -9.54
C GLY A 595 7.23 50.01 -8.78
N ILE A 596 6.37 48.98 -8.69
CA ILE A 596 5.12 49.03 -7.93
C ILE A 596 5.46 48.88 -6.42
N PRO A 597 4.92 49.74 -5.54
CA PRO A 597 5.12 49.62 -4.09
C PRO A 597 4.70 48.23 -3.56
N THR A 598 5.43 47.64 -2.62
CA THR A 598 5.24 46.28 -2.13
C THR A 598 3.80 45.96 -1.76
N ASP A 599 3.10 46.82 -1.01
CA ASP A 599 1.71 46.57 -0.60
C ASP A 599 0.74 46.51 -1.79
N GLN A 600 0.98 47.36 -2.81
CA GLN A 600 0.20 47.34 -4.05
C GLN A 600 0.58 46.13 -4.91
N ALA A 601 1.86 45.81 -5.00
CA ALA A 601 2.36 44.64 -5.72
C ALA A 601 1.80 43.31 -5.15
N VAL A 602 1.69 43.21 -3.83
CA VAL A 602 1.07 42.05 -3.14
C VAL A 602 -0.42 41.97 -3.46
N ALA A 603 -1.15 43.05 -3.32
CA ALA A 603 -2.59 43.07 -3.60
C ALA A 603 -2.89 42.75 -5.08
N GLN A 604 -2.19 43.45 -5.99
CA GLN A 604 -2.34 43.24 -7.43
C GLN A 604 -1.89 41.84 -7.85
N GLY A 605 -0.74 41.38 -7.38
CA GLY A 605 -0.18 40.05 -7.69
C GLY A 605 -1.09 38.93 -7.23
N ALA A 606 -1.69 39.05 -6.04
CA ALA A 606 -2.66 38.08 -5.54
C ALA A 606 -3.96 38.05 -6.36
N MET A 607 -4.43 39.24 -6.76
CA MET A 607 -5.63 39.36 -7.64
C MET A 607 -5.38 38.80 -9.04
N ASP A 608 -4.21 39.04 -9.62
CA ASP A 608 -3.84 38.55 -10.95
C ASP A 608 -3.65 37.02 -10.98
N ARG A 609 -3.23 36.43 -9.86
CA ARG A 609 -2.99 34.98 -9.71
C ARG A 609 -4.18 34.20 -9.16
N LEU A 610 -5.26 34.86 -8.76
CA LEU A 610 -6.48 34.22 -8.27
C LEU A 610 -7.01 33.17 -9.26
N ARG A 611 -7.13 33.55 -10.55
CA ARG A 611 -7.67 32.67 -11.60
C ARG A 611 -6.79 31.44 -11.85
N PRO A 612 -5.47 31.56 -12.13
CA PRO A 612 -4.60 30.40 -12.30
C PRO A 612 -4.61 29.47 -11.09
N VAL A 613 -4.43 29.99 -9.88
CA VAL A 613 -4.35 29.20 -8.64
C VAL A 613 -5.64 28.43 -8.35
N LEU A 614 -6.82 29.06 -8.53
CA LEU A 614 -8.09 28.36 -8.36
C LEU A 614 -8.31 27.30 -9.45
N MET A 615 -7.89 27.60 -10.68
CA MET A 615 -8.06 26.69 -11.81
C MET A 615 -7.22 25.44 -11.64
N THR A 616 -5.93 25.58 -11.27
CA THR A 616 -5.04 24.43 -11.01
C THR A 616 -5.54 23.59 -9.85
N ALA A 617 -5.97 24.20 -8.74
CA ALA A 617 -6.50 23.50 -7.59
C ALA A 617 -7.79 22.74 -7.90
N LEU A 618 -8.72 23.32 -8.65
CA LEU A 618 -9.96 22.67 -9.03
C LEU A 618 -9.73 21.54 -10.02
N VAL A 619 -8.89 21.73 -11.03
CA VAL A 619 -8.60 20.72 -12.04
C VAL A 619 -7.89 19.52 -11.38
N ALA A 620 -6.90 19.77 -10.51
CA ALA A 620 -6.25 18.70 -9.78
C ALA A 620 -7.21 17.98 -8.81
N SER A 621 -8.04 18.71 -8.05
CA SER A 621 -9.04 18.09 -7.17
C SER A 621 -10.04 17.23 -7.93
N LEU A 622 -10.51 17.70 -9.10
CA LEU A 622 -11.41 16.95 -9.97
C LEU A 622 -10.71 15.73 -10.61
N GLY A 623 -9.41 15.84 -10.92
CA GLY A 623 -8.60 14.74 -11.42
C GLY A 623 -8.49 13.59 -10.42
N PHE A 624 -8.28 13.90 -9.13
CA PHE A 624 -8.23 12.90 -8.06
C PHE A 624 -9.61 12.41 -7.57
N LEU A 625 -10.70 13.11 -7.91
CA LEU A 625 -12.04 12.79 -7.41
C LEU A 625 -12.51 11.37 -7.76
N PRO A 626 -12.37 10.88 -9.02
CA PRO A 626 -12.74 9.51 -9.36
C PRO A 626 -11.98 8.47 -8.50
N MET A 627 -10.69 8.69 -8.28
CA MET A 627 -9.83 7.83 -7.45
C MET A 627 -10.24 7.86 -5.97
N ALA A 628 -10.61 9.04 -5.45
CA ALA A 628 -11.08 9.19 -4.09
C ALA A 628 -12.44 8.50 -3.85
N LEU A 629 -13.30 8.44 -4.86
CA LEU A 629 -14.65 7.87 -4.80
C LEU A 629 -14.72 6.43 -5.28
N ALA A 630 -13.69 5.91 -5.94
CA ALA A 630 -13.67 4.55 -6.48
C ALA A 630 -13.92 3.52 -5.37
N THR A 631 -14.77 2.54 -5.66
CA THR A 631 -15.12 1.42 -4.75
C THR A 631 -14.73 0.06 -5.35
N THR A 632 -14.04 0.08 -6.48
CA THR A 632 -13.57 -1.12 -7.16
C THR A 632 -12.35 -1.72 -6.46
N MET A 633 -12.14 -3.01 -6.65
CA MET A 633 -10.97 -3.75 -6.17
C MET A 633 -9.66 -3.03 -6.53
N GLY A 634 -8.77 -2.84 -5.56
CA GLY A 634 -7.51 -2.13 -5.71
C GLY A 634 -7.57 -0.61 -5.53
N ALA A 635 -8.79 -0.02 -5.49
CA ALA A 635 -8.97 1.40 -5.22
C ALA A 635 -8.60 1.77 -3.77
N GLU A 636 -8.64 0.82 -2.85
CA GLU A 636 -8.35 1.02 -1.42
C GLU A 636 -6.95 1.60 -1.20
N VAL A 637 -5.98 1.22 -2.02
CA VAL A 637 -4.61 1.75 -1.93
C VAL A 637 -4.53 3.19 -2.42
N GLN A 638 -5.36 3.56 -3.40
CA GLN A 638 -5.34 4.89 -4.02
C GLN A 638 -6.20 5.91 -3.28
N ARG A 639 -7.28 5.48 -2.62
CA ARG A 639 -8.21 6.35 -1.88
C ARG A 639 -7.53 7.24 -0.83
N PRO A 640 -6.67 6.72 0.07
CA PRO A 640 -5.99 7.57 1.05
C PRO A 640 -5.10 8.61 0.37
N LEU A 641 -4.35 8.24 -0.67
CA LEU A 641 -3.51 9.14 -1.45
C LEU A 641 -4.35 10.28 -2.05
N ALA A 642 -5.41 9.95 -2.80
CA ALA A 642 -6.29 10.93 -3.41
C ALA A 642 -6.99 11.83 -2.38
N THR A 643 -7.43 11.26 -1.26
CA THR A 643 -8.08 11.98 -0.16
C THR A 643 -7.15 13.03 0.45
N VAL A 644 -5.89 12.65 0.71
CA VAL A 644 -4.87 13.55 1.23
C VAL A 644 -4.60 14.70 0.25
N VAL A 645 -4.46 14.40 -1.04
CA VAL A 645 -4.17 15.42 -2.05
C VAL A 645 -5.35 16.39 -2.20
N ILE A 646 -6.59 15.91 -2.31
CA ILE A 646 -7.76 16.78 -2.40
C ILE A 646 -7.90 17.66 -1.16
N GLY A 647 -7.87 17.07 0.03
CA GLY A 647 -8.03 17.82 1.29
C GLY A 647 -6.92 18.86 1.48
N GLY A 648 -5.68 18.47 1.17
CA GLY A 648 -4.53 19.35 1.26
C GLY A 648 -4.53 20.45 0.20
N LEU A 649 -5.01 20.20 -1.02
CA LEU A 649 -5.18 21.22 -2.06
C LEU A 649 -6.20 22.29 -1.66
N VAL A 650 -7.33 21.90 -1.08
CA VAL A 650 -8.35 22.84 -0.63
C VAL A 650 -7.74 23.80 0.42
N THR A 651 -7.12 23.28 1.45
CA THR A 651 -6.51 24.10 2.50
C THR A 651 -5.32 24.90 1.98
N SER A 652 -4.41 24.30 1.23
CA SER A 652 -3.26 24.97 0.65
C SER A 652 -3.67 26.13 -0.25
N THR A 653 -4.71 25.97 -1.08
CA THR A 653 -5.19 27.02 -1.99
C THR A 653 -5.74 28.21 -1.24
N VAL A 654 -6.62 27.98 -0.24
CA VAL A 654 -7.20 29.05 0.58
C VAL A 654 -6.08 29.79 1.34
N LEU A 655 -5.16 29.03 1.91
CA LEU A 655 -4.08 29.61 2.71
C LEU A 655 -3.03 30.30 1.85
N THR A 656 -2.70 29.78 0.66
CA THR A 656 -1.81 30.45 -0.31
C THR A 656 -2.37 31.81 -0.72
N LEU A 657 -3.67 31.89 -0.98
CA LEU A 657 -4.32 33.13 -1.41
C LEU A 657 -4.49 34.16 -0.28
N LEU A 658 -4.51 33.76 0.99
CA LEU A 658 -4.71 34.65 2.13
C LEU A 658 -3.45 34.81 2.99
N VAL A 659 -2.77 33.71 3.37
CA VAL A 659 -1.64 33.73 4.31
C VAL A 659 -0.38 34.30 3.67
N ILE A 660 -0.02 33.87 2.45
CA ILE A 660 1.19 34.37 1.78
C ILE A 660 1.10 35.88 1.57
N PRO A 661 0.04 36.47 0.97
CA PRO A 661 -0.08 37.90 0.83
C PRO A 661 -0.03 38.65 2.17
N ALA A 662 -0.69 38.12 3.21
CA ALA A 662 -0.72 38.72 4.54
C ALA A 662 0.66 38.74 5.22
N LEU A 663 1.51 37.77 4.99
CA LEU A 663 2.85 37.66 5.56
C LEU A 663 3.92 38.33 4.71
N TYR A 664 3.75 38.38 3.38
CA TYR A 664 4.76 38.89 2.45
C TYR A 664 5.15 40.31 2.73
N SER A 665 4.17 41.22 2.86
CA SER A 665 4.41 42.64 3.13
C SER A 665 5.18 42.89 4.44
N ARG A 666 4.96 42.07 5.46
CA ARG A 666 5.62 42.15 6.76
C ARG A 666 7.02 41.55 6.82
N ILE A 667 7.20 40.37 6.15
CA ILE A 667 8.49 39.65 6.21
C ILE A 667 9.51 40.24 5.23
N ILE A 668 9.04 40.73 4.08
CA ILE A 668 9.91 41.19 2.98
C ILE A 668 9.85 42.72 2.82
N GLY A 669 8.68 43.35 2.97
CA GLY A 669 8.47 44.78 2.82
C GLY A 669 9.26 45.66 3.83
N ASN A 670 9.45 45.19 5.06
CA ASN A 670 10.24 45.86 6.09
C ASN A 670 11.75 46.03 5.76
N LEU A 671 12.24 45.40 4.69
CA LEU A 671 13.66 45.51 4.26
C LEU A 671 13.92 46.65 3.29
N GLN A 672 12.89 47.23 2.67
CA GLN A 672 13.03 48.38 1.74
C GLN A 672 12.89 49.74 2.43
N HIS A 673 12.47 49.79 3.68
CA HIS A 673 12.55 50.97 4.53
C HIS A 673 13.57 50.71 5.65
N PRO A 674 14.85 51.14 5.49
CA PRO A 674 15.72 51.27 6.63
C PRO A 674 15.07 52.30 7.56
N LEU A 675 14.93 51.89 8.85
CA LEU A 675 14.51 52.80 9.93
C LEU A 675 15.24 54.13 9.74
N LYS A 676 14.48 55.18 9.34
CA LYS A 676 15.01 56.56 9.49
C LYS A 676 15.29 56.77 10.97
N PRO A 677 16.44 57.36 11.30
CA PRO A 677 16.91 57.58 12.66
C PRO A 677 15.95 58.46 13.47
#